data_c5649bc6314984bf5b0b1554fb4b2502
#
_entry.id   c5649bc6314984bf5b0b1554fb4b2502
#
_cell.length_a   1.000
_cell.length_b   1.000
_cell.length_c   1.000
_cell.angle_alpha   90.00
_cell.angle_beta   90.00
_cell.angle_gamma   90.00
#
_symmetry.space_group_name_H-M   'P 1'
#
loop_
_entity.id
_entity.type
_entity.pdbx_description
1 polymer ?
#
loop_
_entity_poly.entity_id
_entity_poly.type
_entity_poly.pdbx_seq_one_letter_code
_entity_poly.pdbx_strand_id
1 'polypeptide(L)'
;MATDPRKMLVTCALPYANGSIHLGHMLEHIQADIWVRYQRMRGHQVHFICADDAHGTPIMLKAQQMGITPEEMIAAVSKEHQADFAGFNISFDNYHSTHSEENRELAELIYGRLKNGGFIKSRTISQLFDPEKSMFLPDRFVKGTCPKCKSPEQYGDNCDSCGATYSPTELIDPKSAVSGATPVMKDSEHFFFDLPQFEKWLSEWVRGSGAIQEEMANKMQEWFESGLQQWDITRDAPYFGFEIPGAPGKYFYVWLDAPIGYMASFKNLCNKRGDIDFDSYWKADSDAELYHFIGKDIAYFHCLFWPSMLEGANFRKPTKVNVHGYVTVNGAKMSKSKGTFIKASTYLNHLDPECLRYYYAAKLNSRIDDLDLNLEDFVQRVNADVVNKLVNLASRNAGFIAKRFGGKLAATCAEPELYAEFANARTAIAEAYESREFSRAIREIMALADKANRYVDDKAPWVIAKQEGADAELQAVCSVGINLFRVLMAYLKPVMPLLAERAEAFLAETLSWDGIEMPLVDHTVAPFKALFSRIEPAKIEAMIEASKEDLAKEQAPKVSGPLADDPISETITYDDFAKIDLRVALIKKAEAVPEAEKLLKLQLDIGGETRQVFAGIKSAYNPEDLEGKLTVMVANLAPRKMRFGMSEGMVLAAGPGGKDLWILEPQEGAQPGMRVK
;
A
#
# COMPACT_ATOMS: atom_id res chain seq x y z
N MET A 1 -25.49 32.20 1.92
CA MET A 1 -26.47 31.50 2.77
C MET A 1 -25.80 30.23 3.25
N ALA A 2 -25.74 30.00 4.56
CA ALA A 2 -25.26 28.72 5.09
C ALA A 2 -26.24 27.64 4.61
N THR A 3 -25.81 26.73 3.77
CA THR A 3 -26.58 25.54 3.44
C THR A 3 -26.62 24.65 4.70
N ASP A 4 -27.73 23.99 4.97
CA ASP A 4 -27.80 23.03 6.06
C ASP A 4 -26.65 22.02 5.95
N PRO A 5 -26.01 21.64 7.09
CA PRO A 5 -24.92 20.69 7.07
C PRO A 5 -25.33 19.36 6.42
N ARG A 6 -24.67 18.98 5.34
CA ARG A 6 -24.84 17.68 4.68
C ARG A 6 -24.24 16.57 5.56
N LYS A 7 -24.86 15.40 5.57
CA LYS A 7 -24.32 14.19 6.20
C LYS A 7 -23.70 13.32 5.12
N MET A 8 -22.41 13.03 5.22
CA MET A 8 -21.68 12.31 4.19
C MET A 8 -20.90 11.14 4.77
N LEU A 9 -20.96 10.01 4.09
CA LEU A 9 -20.06 8.88 4.29
C LEU A 9 -19.20 8.73 3.04
N VAL A 10 -17.89 8.80 3.22
CA VAL A 10 -16.90 8.72 2.13
C VAL A 10 -16.03 7.50 2.32
N THR A 11 -15.80 6.78 1.24
CA THR A 11 -14.96 5.57 1.23
C THR A 11 -13.98 5.59 0.08
N CYS A 12 -12.86 4.93 0.26
CA CYS A 12 -11.94 4.54 -0.83
C CYS A 12 -12.03 3.04 -1.07
N ALA A 13 -11.62 2.59 -2.26
CA ALA A 13 -11.43 1.17 -2.51
C ALA A 13 -10.53 0.55 -1.44
N LEU A 14 -10.89 -0.65 -1.01
CA LEU A 14 -10.14 -1.34 0.04
C LEU A 14 -8.85 -1.90 -0.54
N PRO A 15 -7.67 -1.54 -0.01
CA PRO A 15 -6.42 -2.15 -0.41
C PRO A 15 -6.43 -3.65 -0.11
N TYR A 16 -5.95 -4.46 -1.06
CA TYR A 16 -5.86 -5.89 -0.85
C TYR A 16 -4.69 -6.24 0.06
N ALA A 17 -4.96 -6.97 1.16
CA ALA A 17 -4.01 -7.25 2.24
C ALA A 17 -2.93 -8.30 1.86
N ASN A 18 -2.43 -8.26 0.63
CA ASN A 18 -1.40 -9.16 0.14
C ASN A 18 -0.07 -8.46 -0.23
N GLY A 19 0.02 -7.16 -0.05
CA GLY A 19 1.22 -6.39 -0.40
C GLY A 19 1.18 -4.95 0.06
N SER A 20 2.32 -4.27 -0.07
CA SER A 20 2.51 -2.87 0.33
C SER A 20 1.70 -1.89 -0.53
N ILE A 21 1.33 -0.77 0.06
CA ILE A 21 0.76 0.38 -0.66
C ILE A 21 1.82 0.96 -1.59
N HIS A 22 1.42 1.35 -2.80
CA HIS A 22 2.25 2.06 -3.76
C HIS A 22 1.62 3.40 -4.18
N LEU A 23 2.37 4.24 -4.90
CA LEU A 23 1.90 5.58 -5.26
C LEU A 23 0.62 5.58 -6.11
N GLY A 24 0.30 4.49 -6.82
CA GLY A 24 -0.97 4.34 -7.53
C GLY A 24 -2.18 4.26 -6.60
N HIS A 25 -2.08 3.52 -5.50
CA HIS A 25 -3.11 3.49 -4.46
C HIS A 25 -3.27 4.88 -3.82
N MET A 26 -2.15 5.60 -3.63
CA MET A 26 -2.18 6.92 -3.02
C MET A 26 -2.95 7.97 -3.83
N LEU A 27 -3.08 7.80 -5.16
CA LEU A 27 -3.89 8.71 -5.98
C LEU A 27 -5.32 8.78 -5.49
N GLU A 28 -5.92 7.62 -5.27
CA GLU A 28 -7.29 7.49 -4.81
C GLU A 28 -7.50 8.10 -3.43
N HIS A 29 -6.65 7.72 -2.49
CA HIS A 29 -6.76 8.13 -1.10
C HIS A 29 -6.47 9.62 -0.92
N ILE A 30 -5.51 10.18 -1.64
CA ILE A 30 -5.22 11.62 -1.66
C ILE A 30 -6.39 12.39 -2.27
N GLN A 31 -6.95 11.93 -3.39
CA GLN A 31 -8.11 12.55 -4.03
C GLN A 31 -9.31 12.63 -3.09
N ALA A 32 -9.63 11.52 -2.43
CA ALA A 32 -10.73 11.44 -1.47
C ALA A 32 -10.48 12.32 -0.25
N ASP A 33 -9.27 12.30 0.32
CA ASP A 33 -8.91 13.09 1.50
C ASP A 33 -8.97 14.60 1.23
N ILE A 34 -8.51 15.05 0.06
CA ILE A 34 -8.65 16.47 -0.34
C ILE A 34 -10.14 16.88 -0.35
N TRP A 35 -10.99 16.05 -0.96
CA TRP A 35 -12.42 16.33 -1.02
C TRP A 35 -13.08 16.31 0.37
N VAL A 36 -12.74 15.34 1.20
CA VAL A 36 -13.21 15.22 2.59
C VAL A 36 -12.80 16.44 3.43
N ARG A 37 -11.53 16.84 3.37
CA ARG A 37 -11.04 18.03 4.09
C ARG A 37 -11.75 19.30 3.64
N TYR A 38 -11.98 19.44 2.34
CA TYR A 38 -12.76 20.55 1.81
C TYR A 38 -14.19 20.54 2.36
N GLN A 39 -14.89 19.41 2.34
CA GLN A 39 -16.27 19.30 2.85
C GLN A 39 -16.35 19.60 4.36
N ARG A 40 -15.40 19.08 5.15
CA ARG A 40 -15.31 19.41 6.60
C ARG A 40 -15.06 20.89 6.82
N MET A 41 -14.21 21.51 6.00
CA MET A 41 -13.92 22.95 6.06
C MET A 41 -15.13 23.81 5.67
N ARG A 42 -16.09 23.24 4.91
CA ARG A 42 -17.40 23.84 4.60
C ARG A 42 -18.46 23.62 5.69
N GLY A 43 -18.10 22.96 6.79
CA GLY A 43 -18.99 22.71 7.92
C GLY A 43 -19.92 21.51 7.77
N HIS A 44 -19.68 20.63 6.80
CA HIS A 44 -20.46 19.41 6.61
C HIS A 44 -20.01 18.30 7.58
N GLN A 45 -20.94 17.41 7.95
CA GLN A 45 -20.66 16.22 8.74
C GLN A 45 -20.15 15.12 7.81
N VAL A 46 -18.87 14.82 7.86
CA VAL A 46 -18.23 13.86 6.97
C VAL A 46 -17.52 12.79 7.77
N HIS A 47 -17.90 11.52 7.52
CA HIS A 47 -17.17 10.35 7.99
C HIS A 47 -16.38 9.75 6.84
N PHE A 48 -15.09 9.61 7.04
CA PHE A 48 -14.18 9.07 6.05
C PHE A 48 -13.59 7.75 6.54
N ILE A 49 -13.95 6.64 5.88
CA ILE A 49 -13.59 5.30 6.34
C ILE A 49 -12.93 4.49 5.24
N CYS A 50 -12.10 3.54 5.64
CA CYS A 50 -11.51 2.53 4.78
C CYS A 50 -11.31 1.23 5.57
N ALA A 51 -10.84 0.19 4.89
CA ALA A 51 -10.48 -1.09 5.48
C ALA A 51 -9.48 -1.82 4.57
N ASP A 52 -8.87 -2.90 5.07
CA ASP A 52 -8.19 -3.86 4.21
C ASP A 52 -9.16 -4.89 3.66
N ASP A 53 -9.04 -5.21 2.37
CA ASP A 53 -9.62 -6.41 1.77
C ASP A 53 -8.72 -7.60 2.12
N ALA A 54 -9.18 -8.45 3.05
CA ALA A 54 -8.35 -9.38 3.79
C ALA A 54 -8.59 -10.85 3.45
N HIS A 55 -9.42 -11.20 2.46
CA HIS A 55 -9.79 -12.57 2.14
C HIS A 55 -9.24 -13.05 0.80
N GLY A 56 -9.25 -14.34 0.60
CA GLY A 56 -8.95 -14.97 -0.68
C GLY A 56 -7.79 -15.97 -0.68
N THR A 57 -7.77 -16.80 -1.70
CA THR A 57 -6.73 -17.80 -1.96
C THR A 57 -5.31 -17.20 -2.01
N PRO A 58 -5.06 -16.02 -2.64
CA PRO A 58 -3.71 -15.44 -2.68
C PRO A 58 -3.13 -15.14 -1.29
N ILE A 59 -3.96 -14.66 -0.35
CA ILE A 59 -3.53 -14.39 1.04
C ILE A 59 -3.19 -15.71 1.74
N MET A 60 -4.07 -16.71 1.63
CA MET A 60 -3.84 -18.03 2.22
C MET A 60 -2.53 -18.66 1.74
N LEU A 61 -2.30 -18.69 0.43
CA LEU A 61 -1.10 -19.31 -0.14
C LEU A 61 0.18 -18.52 0.20
N LYS A 62 0.10 -17.19 0.22
CA LYS A 62 1.25 -16.36 0.62
C LYS A 62 1.61 -16.55 2.09
N ALA A 63 0.63 -16.61 2.98
CA ALA A 63 0.83 -16.90 4.39
C ALA A 63 1.49 -18.29 4.58
N GLN A 64 0.99 -19.29 3.86
CA GLN A 64 1.59 -20.64 3.85
C GLN A 64 3.06 -20.62 3.38
N GLN A 65 3.38 -19.89 2.32
CA GLN A 65 4.77 -19.72 1.84
C GLN A 65 5.66 -19.02 2.87
N MET A 66 5.07 -18.16 3.69
CA MET A 66 5.78 -17.44 4.76
C MET A 66 5.89 -18.25 6.06
N GLY A 67 5.20 -19.41 6.16
CA GLY A 67 5.16 -20.24 7.37
C GLY A 67 4.39 -19.61 8.54
N ILE A 68 3.44 -18.70 8.26
CA ILE A 68 2.60 -18.00 9.24
C ILE A 68 1.13 -18.23 8.92
N THR A 69 0.24 -17.85 9.84
CA THR A 69 -1.21 -17.89 9.58
C THR A 69 -1.66 -16.74 8.70
N PRO A 70 -2.77 -16.87 7.95
CA PRO A 70 -3.35 -15.76 7.21
C PRO A 70 -3.65 -14.55 8.10
N GLU A 71 -4.15 -14.78 9.33
CA GLU A 71 -4.47 -13.74 10.30
C GLU A 71 -3.23 -12.95 10.72
N GLU A 72 -2.11 -13.62 10.98
CA GLU A 72 -0.82 -12.96 11.29
C GLU A 72 -0.36 -12.10 10.11
N MET A 73 -0.49 -12.63 8.90
CA MET A 73 -0.10 -11.90 7.68
C MET A 73 -0.93 -10.65 7.48
N ILE A 74 -2.27 -10.74 7.51
CA ILE A 74 -3.14 -9.57 7.29
C ILE A 74 -2.99 -8.53 8.40
N ALA A 75 -2.74 -8.95 9.65
CA ALA A 75 -2.48 -8.03 10.75
C ALA A 75 -1.18 -7.23 10.54
N ALA A 76 -0.13 -7.88 10.05
CA ALA A 76 1.14 -7.21 9.72
C ALA A 76 0.97 -6.21 8.56
N VAL A 77 0.28 -6.62 7.49
CA VAL A 77 0.01 -5.78 6.32
C VAL A 77 -0.88 -4.59 6.69
N SER A 78 -1.93 -4.80 7.51
CA SER A 78 -2.82 -3.73 7.98
C SER A 78 -2.06 -2.66 8.75
N LYS A 79 -1.10 -3.06 9.58
CA LYS A 79 -0.25 -2.12 10.32
C LYS A 79 0.63 -1.28 9.37
N GLU A 80 1.18 -1.90 8.32
CA GLU A 80 1.96 -1.20 7.29
C GLU A 80 1.08 -0.20 6.54
N HIS A 81 -0.10 -0.63 6.04
CA HIS A 81 -1.03 0.22 5.32
C HIS A 81 -1.45 1.45 6.14
N GLN A 82 -1.82 1.25 7.42
CA GLN A 82 -2.20 2.35 8.30
C GLN A 82 -1.04 3.32 8.53
N ALA A 83 0.20 2.83 8.66
CA ALA A 83 1.39 3.68 8.80
C ALA A 83 1.64 4.51 7.53
N ASP A 84 1.49 3.91 6.35
CA ASP A 84 1.64 4.59 5.07
C ASP A 84 0.58 5.68 4.89
N PHE A 85 -0.70 5.38 5.15
CA PHE A 85 -1.76 6.38 5.06
C PHE A 85 -1.59 7.52 6.07
N ALA A 86 -1.21 7.21 7.29
CA ALA A 86 -0.89 8.23 8.30
C ALA A 86 0.30 9.10 7.87
N GLY A 87 1.35 8.49 7.27
CA GLY A 87 2.50 9.19 6.72
C GLY A 87 2.13 10.17 5.61
N PHE A 88 1.14 9.85 4.78
CA PHE A 88 0.59 10.76 3.78
C PHE A 88 -0.50 11.70 4.31
N ASN A 89 -0.73 11.67 5.62
CA ASN A 89 -1.72 12.50 6.32
C ASN A 89 -3.15 12.30 5.78
N ILE A 90 -3.51 11.05 5.46
CA ILE A 90 -4.88 10.68 5.10
C ILE A 90 -5.74 10.66 6.38
N SER A 91 -6.85 11.40 6.39
CA SER A 91 -7.64 11.71 7.60
C SER A 91 -8.82 10.75 7.81
N PHE A 92 -8.57 9.43 7.75
CA PHE A 92 -9.61 8.45 8.07
C PHE A 92 -10.15 8.61 9.49
N ASP A 93 -11.47 8.57 9.65
CA ASP A 93 -12.12 8.45 10.96
C ASP A 93 -12.07 7.01 11.49
N ASN A 94 -12.02 6.04 10.58
CA ASN A 94 -11.82 4.63 10.91
C ASN A 94 -11.11 3.89 9.76
N TYR A 95 -10.20 3.01 10.15
CA TYR A 95 -9.59 2.02 9.26
C TYR A 95 -9.80 0.63 9.88
N HIS A 96 -10.32 -0.33 9.09
CA HIS A 96 -10.75 -1.62 9.61
C HIS A 96 -10.25 -2.78 8.73
N SER A 97 -10.92 -3.92 8.76
CA SER A 97 -10.62 -5.10 7.93
C SER A 97 -11.90 -5.82 7.54
N THR A 98 -11.94 -6.39 6.35
CA THR A 98 -13.02 -7.30 5.96
C THR A 98 -12.98 -8.59 6.77
N HIS A 99 -11.83 -8.99 7.33
CA HIS A 99 -11.75 -10.09 8.31
C HIS A 99 -12.12 -9.59 9.71
N SER A 100 -13.41 -9.32 9.92
CA SER A 100 -13.97 -8.80 11.17
C SER A 100 -15.37 -9.35 11.43
N GLU A 101 -15.77 -9.30 12.69
CA GLU A 101 -17.11 -9.76 13.10
C GLU A 101 -18.21 -8.91 12.43
N GLU A 102 -18.04 -7.58 12.37
CA GLU A 102 -18.97 -6.68 11.71
C GLU A 102 -19.18 -7.03 10.24
N ASN A 103 -18.09 -7.40 9.54
CA ASN A 103 -18.16 -7.79 8.13
C ASN A 103 -18.86 -9.13 7.96
N ARG A 104 -18.56 -10.10 8.83
CA ARG A 104 -19.22 -11.41 8.83
C ARG A 104 -20.73 -11.30 9.04
N GLU A 105 -21.16 -10.59 10.07
CA GLU A 105 -22.59 -10.37 10.36
C GLU A 105 -23.32 -9.70 9.19
N LEU A 106 -22.69 -8.68 8.58
CA LEU A 106 -23.27 -7.95 7.45
C LEU A 106 -23.31 -8.79 6.17
N ALA A 107 -22.27 -9.60 5.91
CA ALA A 107 -22.23 -10.50 4.76
C ALA A 107 -23.33 -11.59 4.88
N GLU A 108 -23.48 -12.19 6.06
CA GLU A 108 -24.54 -13.16 6.34
C GLU A 108 -25.94 -12.52 6.22
N LEU A 109 -26.12 -11.29 6.72
CA LEU A 109 -27.38 -10.54 6.62
C LEU A 109 -27.74 -10.25 5.16
N ILE A 110 -26.80 -9.71 4.39
CA ILE A 110 -27.03 -9.37 2.98
C ILE A 110 -27.31 -10.64 2.18
N TYR A 111 -26.49 -11.67 2.33
CA TYR A 111 -26.72 -12.97 1.69
C TYR A 111 -28.09 -13.53 2.02
N GLY A 112 -28.47 -13.52 3.31
CA GLY A 112 -29.78 -13.99 3.77
C GLY A 112 -30.94 -13.22 3.12
N ARG A 113 -30.86 -11.90 3.03
CA ARG A 113 -31.87 -11.07 2.35
C ARG A 113 -31.95 -11.38 0.85
N LEU A 114 -30.80 -11.48 0.17
CA LEU A 114 -30.73 -11.81 -1.25
C LEU A 114 -31.28 -13.21 -1.53
N LYS A 115 -30.98 -14.20 -0.70
CA LYS A 115 -31.49 -15.57 -0.79
C LYS A 115 -33.00 -15.60 -0.60
N ASN A 116 -33.52 -14.93 0.43
CA ASN A 116 -34.96 -14.85 0.69
C ASN A 116 -35.70 -14.07 -0.39
N GLY A 117 -35.07 -13.11 -1.04
CA GLY A 117 -35.58 -12.38 -2.20
C GLY A 117 -35.57 -13.18 -3.51
N GLY A 118 -35.00 -14.40 -3.51
CA GLY A 118 -34.91 -15.25 -4.71
C GLY A 118 -33.80 -14.85 -5.69
N PHE A 119 -32.86 -14.00 -5.24
CA PHE A 119 -31.75 -13.50 -6.06
C PHE A 119 -30.49 -14.38 -6.01
N ILE A 120 -30.52 -15.45 -5.22
CA ILE A 120 -29.44 -16.45 -5.17
C ILE A 120 -29.90 -17.73 -5.86
N LYS A 121 -29.12 -18.18 -6.82
CA LYS A 121 -29.34 -19.43 -7.56
C LYS A 121 -28.22 -20.41 -7.25
N SER A 122 -28.50 -21.71 -7.37
CA SER A 122 -27.51 -22.78 -7.19
C SER A 122 -27.40 -23.57 -8.49
N ARG A 123 -26.20 -23.94 -8.86
CA ARG A 123 -25.91 -24.87 -9.97
C ARG A 123 -24.56 -25.57 -9.77
N THR A 124 -24.46 -26.77 -10.34
CA THR A 124 -23.20 -27.50 -10.40
C THR A 124 -22.35 -26.95 -11.55
N ILE A 125 -21.07 -26.70 -11.24
CA ILE A 125 -20.05 -26.31 -12.24
C ILE A 125 -18.88 -27.28 -12.18
N SER A 126 -18.19 -27.46 -13.30
CA SER A 126 -16.96 -28.25 -13.40
C SER A 126 -15.75 -27.31 -13.43
N GLN A 127 -14.79 -27.54 -12.56
CA GLN A 127 -13.58 -26.71 -12.43
C GLN A 127 -12.32 -27.58 -12.35
N LEU A 128 -11.17 -26.99 -12.66
CA LEU A 128 -9.88 -27.63 -12.48
C LEU A 128 -9.55 -27.77 -10.98
N PHE A 129 -9.15 -28.98 -10.58
CA PHE A 129 -8.84 -29.34 -9.21
C PHE A 129 -7.43 -29.91 -9.12
N ASP A 130 -6.66 -29.46 -8.15
CA ASP A 130 -5.33 -29.97 -7.84
C ASP A 130 -5.47 -31.19 -6.90
N PRO A 131 -5.13 -32.40 -7.38
CA PRO A 131 -5.29 -33.61 -6.54
C PRO A 131 -4.26 -33.71 -5.41
N GLU A 132 -3.08 -33.08 -5.55
CA GLU A 132 -2.03 -33.11 -4.50
C GLU A 132 -2.34 -32.13 -3.37
N LYS A 133 -2.86 -30.96 -3.69
CA LYS A 133 -3.24 -29.94 -2.71
C LYS A 133 -4.69 -30.04 -2.27
N SER A 134 -5.47 -30.92 -2.90
CA SER A 134 -6.90 -31.09 -2.61
C SER A 134 -7.68 -29.77 -2.67
N MET A 135 -7.41 -28.94 -3.70
CA MET A 135 -8.04 -27.63 -3.86
C MET A 135 -8.46 -27.36 -5.30
N PHE A 136 -9.56 -26.60 -5.48
CA PHE A 136 -9.92 -26.03 -6.78
C PHE A 136 -8.95 -24.90 -7.15
N LEU A 137 -8.62 -24.83 -8.44
CA LEU A 137 -7.64 -23.87 -8.95
C LEU A 137 -8.34 -22.67 -9.58
N PRO A 138 -8.17 -21.45 -9.03
CA PRO A 138 -8.49 -20.23 -9.75
C PRO A 138 -7.67 -20.13 -11.05
N ASP A 139 -8.16 -19.41 -12.04
CA ASP A 139 -7.58 -19.34 -13.39
C ASP A 139 -6.08 -19.02 -13.39
N ARG A 140 -5.62 -18.09 -12.54
CA ARG A 140 -4.21 -17.73 -12.40
C ARG A 140 -3.36 -18.73 -11.63
N PHE A 141 -3.95 -19.75 -11.08
CA PHE A 141 -3.24 -20.87 -10.45
C PHE A 141 -3.12 -22.09 -11.37
N VAL A 142 -3.49 -21.93 -12.64
CA VAL A 142 -3.23 -22.90 -13.71
C VAL A 142 -2.26 -22.27 -14.69
N LYS A 143 -1.24 -23.01 -15.08
CA LYS A 143 -0.29 -22.65 -16.12
C LYS A 143 -0.25 -23.73 -17.19
N GLY A 144 0.03 -23.32 -18.42
CA GLY A 144 0.14 -24.24 -19.54
C GLY A 144 0.59 -23.54 -20.80
N THR A 145 0.49 -24.25 -21.93
CA THR A 145 0.85 -23.69 -23.23
C THR A 145 -0.37 -23.03 -23.85
N CYS A 146 -0.21 -21.80 -24.35
CA CYS A 146 -1.28 -21.04 -24.98
C CYS A 146 -1.89 -21.82 -26.16
N PRO A 147 -3.22 -21.97 -26.24
CA PRO A 147 -3.86 -22.69 -27.34
C PRO A 147 -3.70 -22.02 -28.72
N LYS A 148 -3.50 -20.67 -28.73
CA LYS A 148 -3.40 -19.88 -29.97
C LYS A 148 -1.96 -19.74 -30.48
N CYS A 149 -1.05 -19.17 -29.65
CA CYS A 149 0.32 -18.88 -30.12
C CYS A 149 1.37 -19.93 -29.71
N LYS A 150 1.00 -20.91 -28.91
CA LYS A 150 1.87 -21.99 -28.42
C LYS A 150 3.00 -21.55 -27.50
N SER A 151 2.94 -20.34 -26.95
CA SER A 151 3.85 -19.89 -25.88
C SER A 151 3.65 -20.74 -24.62
N PRO A 152 4.72 -21.29 -24.02
CA PRO A 152 4.64 -22.05 -22.78
C PRO A 152 4.43 -21.13 -21.56
N GLU A 153 4.12 -21.72 -20.41
CA GLU A 153 4.03 -21.06 -19.09
C GLU A 153 3.02 -19.88 -19.03
N GLN A 154 1.94 -19.95 -19.82
CA GLN A 154 0.88 -18.95 -19.81
C GLN A 154 -0.16 -19.28 -18.72
N TYR A 155 -0.74 -18.22 -18.12
CA TYR A 155 -1.81 -18.37 -17.13
C TYR A 155 -3.14 -18.78 -17.77
N GLY A 156 -4.07 -19.29 -16.93
CA GLY A 156 -5.33 -19.86 -17.38
C GLY A 156 -6.38 -18.86 -17.86
N ASP A 157 -6.15 -17.55 -17.70
CA ASP A 157 -7.08 -16.50 -18.11
C ASP A 157 -6.67 -15.81 -19.41
N ASN A 158 -5.36 -15.64 -19.64
CA ASN A 158 -4.86 -14.92 -20.80
C ASN A 158 -3.41 -15.31 -21.16
N CYS A 159 -3.01 -14.98 -22.38
CA CYS A 159 -1.65 -15.14 -22.84
C CYS A 159 -0.88 -13.83 -22.80
N ASP A 160 0.20 -13.76 -22.02
CA ASP A 160 1.07 -12.59 -21.94
C ASP A 160 1.83 -12.31 -23.25
N SER A 161 2.01 -13.35 -24.11
CA SER A 161 2.74 -13.22 -25.37
C SER A 161 1.89 -12.69 -26.52
N CYS A 162 0.62 -13.10 -26.64
CA CYS A 162 -0.23 -12.73 -27.78
C CYS A 162 -1.54 -12.03 -27.38
N GLY A 163 -1.79 -11.82 -26.09
CA GLY A 163 -2.98 -11.14 -25.57
C GLY A 163 -4.29 -11.92 -25.72
N ALA A 164 -4.24 -13.19 -26.13
CA ALA A 164 -5.44 -14.00 -26.28
C ALA A 164 -6.05 -14.38 -24.94
N THR A 165 -7.36 -14.28 -24.81
CA THR A 165 -8.13 -14.78 -23.66
C THR A 165 -8.69 -16.17 -23.98
N TYR A 166 -8.78 -17.02 -22.96
CA TYR A 166 -9.29 -18.40 -23.04
C TYR A 166 -9.67 -18.91 -21.63
N SER A 167 -10.37 -20.04 -21.57
CA SER A 167 -10.61 -20.76 -20.31
C SER A 167 -9.37 -21.55 -19.89
N PRO A 168 -9.10 -21.74 -18.59
CA PRO A 168 -8.01 -22.59 -18.10
C PRO A 168 -8.04 -24.03 -18.69
N THR A 169 -9.22 -24.51 -19.03
CA THR A 169 -9.42 -25.83 -19.65
C THR A 169 -8.99 -25.91 -21.11
N GLU A 170 -8.75 -24.78 -21.77
CA GLU A 170 -8.26 -24.72 -23.16
C GLU A 170 -6.73 -24.72 -23.25
N LEU A 171 -6.03 -24.53 -22.11
CA LEU A 171 -4.57 -24.63 -22.08
C LEU A 171 -4.10 -26.03 -22.49
N ILE A 172 -3.01 -26.06 -23.22
CA ILE A 172 -2.34 -27.31 -23.56
C ILE A 172 -1.40 -27.68 -22.40
N ASP A 173 -1.46 -28.94 -21.97
CA ASP A 173 -0.69 -29.46 -20.84
C ASP A 173 -0.79 -28.61 -19.55
N PRO A 174 -2.02 -28.36 -19.04
CA PRO A 174 -2.20 -27.54 -17.87
C PRO A 174 -1.52 -28.15 -16.63
N LYS A 175 -0.88 -27.29 -15.84
CA LYS A 175 -0.25 -27.63 -14.56
C LYS A 175 -0.76 -26.71 -13.46
N SER A 176 -0.91 -27.25 -12.26
CA SER A 176 -1.12 -26.45 -11.08
C SER A 176 0.10 -25.56 -10.81
N ALA A 177 -0.09 -24.27 -10.70
CA ALA A 177 0.98 -23.35 -10.28
C ALA A 177 1.34 -23.50 -8.79
N VAL A 178 0.55 -24.29 -8.03
CA VAL A 178 0.75 -24.50 -6.60
C VAL A 178 1.58 -25.75 -6.33
N SER A 179 1.30 -26.85 -7.02
CA SER A 179 1.98 -28.15 -6.78
C SER A 179 2.79 -28.64 -7.98
N GLY A 180 2.52 -28.14 -9.20
CA GLY A 180 3.06 -28.70 -10.45
C GLY A 180 2.28 -29.92 -10.97
N ALA A 181 1.31 -30.43 -10.21
CA ALA A 181 0.48 -31.57 -10.62
C ALA A 181 -0.38 -31.24 -11.84
N THR A 182 -0.75 -32.26 -12.60
CA THR A 182 -1.75 -32.13 -13.68
C THR A 182 -3.14 -32.05 -13.04
N PRO A 183 -3.88 -30.93 -13.21
CA PRO A 183 -5.20 -30.81 -12.61
C PRO A 183 -6.22 -31.73 -13.27
N VAL A 184 -7.24 -32.11 -12.50
CA VAL A 184 -8.37 -32.90 -12.97
C VAL A 184 -9.65 -32.08 -12.92
N MET A 185 -10.63 -32.43 -13.78
CA MET A 185 -11.97 -31.81 -13.70
C MET A 185 -12.73 -32.39 -12.52
N LYS A 186 -13.34 -31.52 -11.72
CA LYS A 186 -14.18 -31.92 -10.59
C LYS A 186 -15.40 -31.01 -10.50
N ASP A 187 -16.55 -31.63 -10.24
CA ASP A 187 -17.81 -30.92 -10.09
C ASP A 187 -17.98 -30.37 -8.68
N SER A 188 -18.54 -29.17 -8.59
CA SER A 188 -18.89 -28.53 -7.35
C SER A 188 -20.19 -27.74 -7.47
N GLU A 189 -21.03 -27.77 -6.44
CA GLU A 189 -22.21 -26.93 -6.36
C GLU A 189 -21.81 -25.52 -5.93
N HIS A 190 -22.19 -24.51 -6.71
CA HIS A 190 -21.91 -23.09 -6.42
C HIS A 190 -23.20 -22.27 -6.34
N PHE A 191 -23.15 -21.20 -5.58
CA PHE A 191 -24.20 -20.20 -5.52
C PHE A 191 -23.84 -19.01 -6.38
N PHE A 192 -24.87 -18.47 -7.04
CA PHE A 192 -24.73 -17.37 -7.99
C PHE A 192 -25.67 -16.23 -7.60
N PHE A 193 -25.18 -15.02 -7.59
CA PHE A 193 -26.03 -13.83 -7.54
C PHE A 193 -26.64 -13.59 -8.93
N ASP A 194 -27.96 -13.54 -9.00
CA ASP A 194 -28.74 -13.43 -10.23
C ASP A 194 -28.83 -11.97 -10.71
N LEU A 195 -27.67 -11.41 -11.09
CA LEU A 195 -27.53 -10.01 -11.54
C LEU A 195 -28.49 -9.64 -12.68
N PRO A 196 -28.82 -10.54 -13.65
CA PRO A 196 -29.81 -10.26 -14.70
C PRO A 196 -31.20 -9.81 -14.19
N GLN A 197 -31.62 -10.22 -13.00
CA GLN A 197 -32.90 -9.76 -12.43
C GLN A 197 -32.93 -8.25 -12.12
N PHE A 198 -31.76 -7.63 -12.00
CA PHE A 198 -31.60 -6.22 -11.71
C PHE A 198 -31.37 -5.37 -12.97
N GLU A 199 -31.22 -5.97 -14.15
CA GLU A 199 -30.79 -5.30 -15.39
C GLU A 199 -31.59 -4.03 -15.70
N LYS A 200 -32.92 -4.12 -15.68
CA LYS A 200 -33.78 -2.97 -15.95
C LYS A 200 -33.55 -1.82 -14.97
N TRP A 201 -33.66 -2.14 -13.67
CA TRP A 201 -33.47 -1.16 -12.61
C TRP A 201 -32.06 -0.55 -12.64
N LEU A 202 -31.06 -1.42 -12.82
CA LEU A 202 -29.64 -1.03 -12.82
C LEU A 202 -29.31 -0.12 -14.00
N SER A 203 -29.83 -0.41 -15.19
CA SER A 203 -29.68 0.45 -16.38
C SER A 203 -30.28 1.83 -16.17
N GLU A 204 -31.49 1.89 -15.55
CA GLU A 204 -32.13 3.16 -15.20
C GLU A 204 -31.32 3.91 -14.13
N TRP A 205 -30.82 3.22 -13.11
CA TRP A 205 -30.01 3.83 -12.05
C TRP A 205 -28.68 4.37 -12.57
N VAL A 206 -27.94 3.60 -13.36
CA VAL A 206 -26.63 4.00 -13.92
C VAL A 206 -26.76 5.28 -14.75
N ARG A 207 -27.84 5.46 -15.49
CA ARG A 207 -28.04 6.61 -16.39
C ARG A 207 -28.79 7.76 -15.76
N GLY A 208 -29.75 7.48 -14.88
CA GLY A 208 -30.73 8.46 -14.41
C GLY A 208 -30.42 9.03 -13.04
N SER A 209 -29.68 8.34 -12.18
CA SER A 209 -29.43 8.77 -10.81
C SER A 209 -28.40 9.91 -10.69
N GLY A 210 -27.54 10.10 -11.69
CA GLY A 210 -26.36 10.95 -11.59
C GLY A 210 -25.25 10.39 -10.70
N ALA A 211 -25.40 9.17 -10.18
CA ALA A 211 -24.41 8.53 -9.31
C ALA A 211 -23.13 8.16 -10.05
N ILE A 212 -23.21 7.85 -11.34
CA ILE A 212 -22.11 7.40 -12.17
C ILE A 212 -21.68 8.51 -13.13
N GLN A 213 -20.37 8.67 -13.34
CA GLN A 213 -19.83 9.59 -14.35
C GLN A 213 -20.31 9.18 -15.75
N GLU A 214 -20.59 10.14 -16.62
CA GLU A 214 -21.12 9.88 -17.97
C GLU A 214 -20.23 8.92 -18.78
N GLU A 215 -18.92 9.12 -18.76
CA GLU A 215 -17.95 8.25 -19.42
C GLU A 215 -18.06 6.80 -18.93
N MET A 216 -18.22 6.62 -17.62
CA MET A 216 -18.37 5.29 -17.03
C MET A 216 -19.75 4.68 -17.30
N ALA A 217 -20.81 5.49 -17.26
CA ALA A 217 -22.16 5.03 -17.62
C ALA A 217 -22.21 4.55 -19.08
N ASN A 218 -21.51 5.24 -19.98
CA ASN A 218 -21.35 4.79 -21.38
C ASN A 218 -20.56 3.48 -21.47
N LYS A 219 -19.51 3.31 -20.65
CA LYS A 219 -18.76 2.05 -20.59
C LYS A 219 -19.61 0.90 -20.06
N MET A 220 -20.44 1.14 -19.05
CA MET A 220 -21.36 0.13 -18.49
C MET A 220 -22.41 -0.31 -19.54
N GLN A 221 -22.74 0.52 -20.52
CA GLN A 221 -23.68 0.16 -21.58
C GLN A 221 -23.22 -1.08 -22.39
N GLU A 222 -21.92 -1.26 -22.58
CA GLU A 222 -21.37 -2.45 -23.25
C GLU A 222 -21.76 -3.76 -22.53
N TRP A 223 -21.86 -3.73 -21.20
CA TRP A 223 -22.29 -4.87 -20.39
C TRP A 223 -23.79 -5.14 -20.53
N PHE A 224 -24.62 -4.11 -20.57
CA PHE A 224 -26.06 -4.27 -20.79
C PHE A 224 -26.36 -4.81 -22.19
N GLU A 225 -25.63 -4.35 -23.22
CA GLU A 225 -25.78 -4.82 -24.60
C GLU A 225 -25.34 -6.27 -24.78
N SER A 226 -24.32 -6.72 -24.05
CA SER A 226 -23.88 -8.12 -24.06
C SER A 226 -24.72 -9.03 -23.18
N GLY A 227 -25.61 -8.46 -22.37
CA GLY A 227 -26.46 -9.16 -21.40
C GLY A 227 -25.71 -9.50 -20.12
N LEU A 228 -26.25 -9.04 -18.99
CA LEU A 228 -25.68 -9.31 -17.67
C LEU A 228 -25.73 -10.82 -17.37
N GLN A 229 -24.67 -11.32 -16.73
CA GLN A 229 -24.55 -12.72 -16.37
C GLN A 229 -24.71 -12.93 -14.87
N GLN A 230 -25.16 -14.13 -14.49
CA GLN A 230 -25.13 -14.56 -13.09
C GLN A 230 -23.68 -14.59 -12.60
N TRP A 231 -23.46 -14.14 -11.38
CA TRP A 231 -22.13 -14.03 -10.82
C TRP A 231 -21.90 -15.08 -9.72
N ASP A 232 -20.85 -15.86 -9.89
CA ASP A 232 -20.43 -16.86 -8.91
C ASP A 232 -19.89 -16.22 -7.64
N ILE A 233 -20.61 -16.42 -6.54
CA ILE A 233 -20.27 -15.89 -5.22
C ILE A 233 -19.67 -16.93 -4.28
N THR A 234 -19.32 -18.12 -4.79
CA THR A 234 -18.84 -19.26 -4.00
C THR A 234 -17.35 -19.52 -4.24
N ARG A 235 -16.66 -19.95 -3.21
CA ARG A 235 -15.37 -20.63 -3.29
C ARG A 235 -15.38 -21.87 -2.42
N ASP A 236 -14.73 -22.93 -2.93
CA ASP A 236 -14.57 -24.18 -2.20
C ASP A 236 -13.40 -24.17 -1.22
N ALA A 237 -13.49 -24.96 -0.17
CA ALA A 237 -12.36 -25.21 0.73
C ALA A 237 -11.17 -25.87 -0.03
N PRO A 238 -9.90 -25.57 0.35
CA PRO A 238 -9.48 -24.60 1.37
C PRO A 238 -9.54 -23.17 0.84
N TYR A 239 -10.05 -22.26 1.63
CA TYR A 239 -10.17 -20.83 1.30
C TYR A 239 -10.13 -20.01 2.57
N PHE A 240 -9.46 -18.86 2.54
CA PHE A 240 -9.45 -17.92 3.65
C PHE A 240 -10.56 -16.87 3.44
N GLY A 241 -11.59 -16.93 4.25
CA GLY A 241 -12.79 -16.10 4.16
C GLY A 241 -13.89 -16.60 5.07
N PHE A 242 -15.11 -16.08 4.92
CA PHE A 242 -16.28 -16.50 5.69
C PHE A 242 -17.02 -17.63 4.99
N GLU A 243 -17.38 -18.64 5.75
CA GLU A 243 -18.20 -19.75 5.27
C GLU A 243 -19.64 -19.29 5.01
N ILE A 244 -20.22 -19.79 3.90
CA ILE A 244 -21.61 -19.45 3.54
C ILE A 244 -22.58 -20.13 4.49
N PRO A 245 -23.52 -19.43 5.14
CA PRO A 245 -24.48 -20.03 6.07
C PRO A 245 -25.28 -21.18 5.46
N GLY A 246 -25.21 -22.35 6.12
CA GLY A 246 -25.90 -23.56 5.69
C GLY A 246 -25.26 -24.30 4.52
N ALA A 247 -24.01 -23.98 4.14
CA ALA A 247 -23.27 -24.63 3.08
C ALA A 247 -21.84 -24.99 3.53
N PRO A 248 -21.63 -26.01 4.35
CA PRO A 248 -20.31 -26.38 4.90
C PRO A 248 -19.27 -26.58 3.80
N GLY A 249 -18.07 -26.01 4.00
CA GLY A 249 -16.96 -26.06 3.05
C GLY A 249 -17.11 -25.14 1.83
N LYS A 250 -18.11 -24.27 1.86
CA LYS A 250 -18.33 -23.22 0.85
C LYS A 250 -18.14 -21.86 1.49
N TYR A 251 -17.38 -21.00 0.83
CA TYR A 251 -16.98 -19.69 1.31
C TYR A 251 -17.48 -18.59 0.39
N PHE A 252 -17.75 -17.41 0.93
CA PHE A 252 -18.03 -16.24 0.10
C PHE A 252 -16.83 -15.86 -0.75
N TYR A 253 -17.06 -15.61 -2.01
CA TYR A 253 -16.05 -15.02 -2.88
C TYR A 253 -15.72 -13.60 -2.40
N VAL A 254 -14.44 -13.26 -2.39
CA VAL A 254 -13.92 -11.98 -1.89
C VAL A 254 -14.66 -10.75 -2.43
N TRP A 255 -15.11 -10.75 -3.67
CA TRP A 255 -15.84 -9.64 -4.24
C TRP A 255 -17.30 -9.52 -3.76
N LEU A 256 -17.83 -10.51 -3.06
CA LEU A 256 -19.10 -10.34 -2.33
C LEU A 256 -18.86 -9.61 -1.01
N ASP A 257 -17.87 -10.00 -0.23
CA ASP A 257 -17.66 -9.45 1.10
C ASP A 257 -16.77 -8.21 1.14
N ALA A 258 -15.91 -7.98 0.14
CA ALA A 258 -15.07 -6.79 0.06
C ALA A 258 -15.86 -5.47 0.10
N PRO A 259 -16.87 -5.22 -0.75
CA PRO A 259 -17.64 -3.97 -0.68
C PRO A 259 -18.48 -3.85 0.60
N ILE A 260 -18.83 -4.97 1.24
CA ILE A 260 -19.48 -4.97 2.56
C ILE A 260 -18.52 -4.40 3.63
N GLY A 261 -17.22 -4.48 3.41
CA GLY A 261 -16.19 -3.86 4.24
C GLY A 261 -16.38 -2.35 4.46
N TYR A 262 -17.01 -1.64 3.53
CA TYR A 262 -17.40 -0.25 3.73
C TYR A 262 -18.43 -0.12 4.86
N MET A 263 -19.43 -0.98 4.84
CA MET A 263 -20.45 -1.01 5.90
C MET A 263 -19.84 -1.45 7.23
N ALA A 264 -18.97 -2.47 7.22
CA ALA A 264 -18.33 -3.01 8.40
C ALA A 264 -17.42 -1.98 9.08
N SER A 265 -16.61 -1.25 8.31
CA SER A 265 -15.76 -0.18 8.84
C SER A 265 -16.60 0.93 9.47
N PHE A 266 -17.69 1.32 8.82
CA PHE A 266 -18.59 2.32 9.39
C PHE A 266 -19.32 1.82 10.64
N LYS A 267 -19.78 0.56 10.66
CA LYS A 267 -20.40 -0.06 11.86
C LYS A 267 -19.41 -0.09 13.03
N ASN A 268 -18.16 -0.43 12.76
CA ASN A 268 -17.09 -0.40 13.76
C ASN A 268 -16.86 1.02 14.30
N LEU A 269 -16.88 2.06 13.44
CA LEU A 269 -16.82 3.46 13.86
C LEU A 269 -17.99 3.82 14.79
N CYS A 270 -19.23 3.43 14.41
CA CYS A 270 -20.42 3.66 15.22
C CYS A 270 -20.30 3.01 16.60
N ASN A 271 -19.80 1.75 16.64
CA ASN A 271 -19.60 1.02 17.90
C ASN A 271 -18.56 1.71 18.81
N LYS A 272 -17.47 2.22 18.21
CA LYS A 272 -16.42 2.93 18.96
C LYS A 272 -16.87 4.27 19.53
N ARG A 273 -17.69 5.00 18.79
CA ARG A 273 -18.12 6.35 19.15
C ARG A 273 -19.42 6.38 19.94
N GLY A 274 -20.38 5.57 19.59
CA GLY A 274 -21.69 5.52 20.26
C GLY A 274 -22.63 6.70 20.00
N ASP A 275 -22.17 7.76 19.35
CA ASP A 275 -22.96 8.96 18.97
C ASP A 275 -23.36 8.97 17.50
N ILE A 276 -22.94 7.97 16.73
CA ILE A 276 -23.25 7.81 15.30
C ILE A 276 -24.16 6.60 15.13
N ASP A 277 -25.31 6.83 14.50
CA ASP A 277 -26.25 5.75 14.18
C ASP A 277 -25.97 5.20 12.78
N PHE A 278 -25.67 3.89 12.71
CA PHE A 278 -25.41 3.16 11.47
C PHE A 278 -26.58 3.25 10.49
N ASP A 279 -27.79 3.07 11.00
CA ASP A 279 -29.00 3.06 10.18
C ASP A 279 -29.30 4.42 9.55
N SER A 280 -28.89 5.51 10.20
CA SER A 280 -29.07 6.87 9.66
C SER A 280 -28.24 7.13 8.38
N TYR A 281 -27.31 6.23 8.02
CA TYR A 281 -26.52 6.29 6.80
C TYR A 281 -26.87 5.18 5.81
N TRP A 282 -27.20 3.97 6.28
CA TRP A 282 -27.32 2.79 5.41
C TRP A 282 -28.75 2.32 5.16
N LYS A 283 -29.77 2.82 5.86
CA LYS A 283 -31.16 2.53 5.50
C LYS A 283 -31.48 3.00 4.08
N ALA A 284 -32.35 2.28 3.39
CA ALA A 284 -32.75 2.58 2.03
C ALA A 284 -33.31 4.00 1.82
N ASP A 285 -33.98 4.53 2.84
CA ASP A 285 -34.59 5.87 2.88
C ASP A 285 -33.73 6.94 3.59
N SER A 286 -32.46 6.64 3.87
CA SER A 286 -31.53 7.60 4.49
C SER A 286 -31.33 8.83 3.61
N ASP A 287 -31.25 10.01 4.21
CA ASP A 287 -30.90 11.28 3.58
C ASP A 287 -29.39 11.56 3.55
N ALA A 288 -28.57 10.71 4.21
CA ALA A 288 -27.13 10.81 4.18
C ALA A 288 -26.58 10.52 2.77
N GLU A 289 -25.50 11.13 2.40
CA GLU A 289 -24.86 10.93 1.10
C GLU A 289 -23.73 9.91 1.22
N LEU A 290 -23.64 8.97 0.27
CA LEU A 290 -22.62 7.93 0.22
C LEU A 290 -21.75 8.14 -1.02
N TYR A 291 -20.44 8.34 -0.81
CA TYR A 291 -19.46 8.55 -1.84
C TYR A 291 -18.39 7.44 -1.86
N HIS A 292 -18.22 6.80 -3.00
CA HIS A 292 -17.11 5.88 -3.23
C HIS A 292 -16.07 6.52 -4.16
N PHE A 293 -14.78 6.44 -3.79
CA PHE A 293 -13.66 6.76 -4.67
C PHE A 293 -12.98 5.45 -5.06
N ILE A 294 -12.83 5.19 -6.35
CA ILE A 294 -12.33 3.91 -6.86
C ILE A 294 -11.52 4.05 -8.14
N GLY A 295 -10.60 3.11 -8.37
CA GLY A 295 -9.93 2.95 -9.65
C GLY A 295 -10.85 2.35 -10.73
N LYS A 296 -10.54 2.64 -12.00
CA LYS A 296 -11.35 2.16 -13.15
C LYS A 296 -11.36 0.63 -13.32
N ASP A 297 -10.40 -0.08 -12.75
CA ASP A 297 -10.28 -1.54 -12.79
C ASP A 297 -11.37 -2.27 -12.00
N ILE A 298 -11.93 -1.63 -10.97
CA ILE A 298 -12.99 -2.18 -10.14
C ILE A 298 -14.34 -1.51 -10.37
N ALA A 299 -14.45 -0.69 -11.42
CA ALA A 299 -15.69 0.03 -11.73
C ALA A 299 -16.88 -0.91 -11.99
N TYR A 300 -16.64 -2.07 -12.66
CA TYR A 300 -17.67 -3.07 -12.87
C TYR A 300 -18.34 -3.51 -11.56
N PHE A 301 -17.55 -3.79 -10.52
CA PHE A 301 -18.06 -4.22 -9.23
C PHE A 301 -18.85 -3.12 -8.50
N HIS A 302 -18.43 -1.87 -8.60
CA HIS A 302 -19.05 -0.74 -7.90
C HIS A 302 -20.21 -0.09 -8.65
N CYS A 303 -20.27 -0.26 -9.98
CA CYS A 303 -21.33 0.32 -10.80
C CYS A 303 -22.46 -0.67 -11.14
N LEU A 304 -22.22 -1.97 -11.10
CA LEU A 304 -23.20 -2.98 -11.43
C LEU A 304 -23.52 -3.90 -10.24
N PHE A 305 -22.51 -4.56 -9.71
CA PHE A 305 -22.70 -5.60 -8.71
C PHE A 305 -23.11 -5.04 -7.33
N TRP A 306 -22.31 -4.14 -6.79
CA TRP A 306 -22.55 -3.56 -5.46
C TRP A 306 -23.92 -2.83 -5.33
N PRO A 307 -24.31 -1.93 -6.24
CA PRO A 307 -25.64 -1.32 -6.17
C PRO A 307 -26.78 -2.33 -6.29
N SER A 308 -26.62 -3.41 -7.06
CA SER A 308 -27.63 -4.47 -7.17
C SER A 308 -27.76 -5.29 -5.88
N MET A 309 -26.64 -5.55 -5.19
CA MET A 309 -26.64 -6.19 -3.87
C MET A 309 -27.38 -5.31 -2.84
N LEU A 310 -27.07 -4.01 -2.84
CA LEU A 310 -27.70 -3.05 -1.94
C LEU A 310 -29.22 -2.93 -2.21
N GLU A 311 -29.61 -2.89 -3.47
CA GLU A 311 -31.03 -2.88 -3.85
C GLU A 311 -31.74 -4.15 -3.39
N GLY A 312 -31.21 -5.32 -3.73
CA GLY A 312 -31.80 -6.60 -3.34
C GLY A 312 -31.83 -6.85 -1.83
N ALA A 313 -30.89 -6.26 -1.10
CA ALA A 313 -30.81 -6.32 0.36
C ALA A 313 -31.51 -5.16 1.08
N ASN A 314 -32.20 -4.26 0.35
CA ASN A 314 -32.91 -3.10 0.87
C ASN A 314 -32.01 -2.15 1.70
N PHE A 315 -30.86 -1.81 1.14
CA PHE A 315 -29.97 -0.78 1.66
C PHE A 315 -29.88 0.43 0.73
N ARG A 316 -29.33 1.54 1.25
CA ARG A 316 -29.04 2.74 0.48
C ARG A 316 -28.01 2.46 -0.62
N LYS A 317 -28.25 2.96 -1.83
CA LYS A 317 -27.29 2.95 -2.94
C LYS A 317 -26.33 4.14 -2.84
N PRO A 318 -25.14 4.07 -3.47
CA PRO A 318 -24.22 5.19 -3.55
C PRO A 318 -24.88 6.45 -4.15
N THR A 319 -24.62 7.60 -3.52
CA THR A 319 -24.96 8.91 -4.10
C THR A 319 -24.04 9.20 -5.27
N LYS A 320 -22.76 8.82 -5.15
CA LYS A 320 -21.75 9.01 -6.19
C LYS A 320 -20.67 7.94 -6.13
N VAL A 321 -20.32 7.39 -7.28
CA VAL A 321 -19.14 6.56 -7.49
C VAL A 321 -18.16 7.37 -8.33
N ASN A 322 -17.06 7.77 -7.72
CA ASN A 322 -16.03 8.61 -8.34
C ASN A 322 -14.91 7.71 -8.85
N VAL A 323 -14.89 7.50 -10.15
CA VAL A 323 -13.91 6.65 -10.83
C VAL A 323 -12.75 7.49 -11.34
N HIS A 324 -11.52 7.04 -11.13
CA HIS A 324 -10.31 7.65 -11.68
C HIS A 324 -9.50 6.68 -12.54
N GLY A 325 -8.58 7.21 -13.36
CA GLY A 325 -7.64 6.45 -14.17
C GLY A 325 -6.48 5.88 -13.35
N TYR A 326 -5.54 5.21 -14.04
CA TYR A 326 -4.33 4.69 -13.42
C TYR A 326 -3.25 5.76 -13.23
N VAL A 327 -2.28 5.47 -12.37
CA VAL A 327 -1.03 6.22 -12.31
C VAL A 327 0.03 5.52 -13.15
N THR A 328 0.66 6.30 -14.04
CA THR A 328 1.91 5.92 -14.71
C THR A 328 3.08 6.68 -14.09
N VAL A 329 4.28 6.18 -14.27
CA VAL A 329 5.52 6.85 -13.84
C VAL A 329 6.40 7.05 -15.06
N ASN A 330 6.68 8.31 -15.43
CA ASN A 330 7.42 8.66 -16.65
C ASN A 330 6.87 7.94 -17.90
N GLY A 331 5.54 7.93 -18.08
CA GLY A 331 4.85 7.32 -19.21
C GLY A 331 4.75 5.78 -19.17
N ALA A 332 5.29 5.13 -18.15
CA ALA A 332 5.23 3.67 -18.02
C ALA A 332 4.25 3.26 -16.91
N LYS A 333 3.50 2.18 -17.14
CA LYS A 333 2.71 1.56 -16.06
C LYS A 333 3.61 1.19 -14.89
N MET A 334 3.14 1.40 -13.65
CA MET A 334 3.83 0.88 -12.47
C MET A 334 3.91 -0.63 -12.57
N SER A 335 5.15 -1.14 -12.64
CA SER A 335 5.45 -2.55 -12.81
C SER A 335 6.65 -2.93 -11.97
N LYS A 336 6.52 -4.01 -11.20
CA LYS A 336 7.64 -4.58 -10.43
C LYS A 336 8.80 -4.98 -11.36
N SER A 337 8.50 -5.58 -12.52
CA SER A 337 9.52 -6.03 -13.48
C SER A 337 10.27 -4.88 -14.16
N LYS A 338 9.69 -3.67 -14.23
CA LYS A 338 10.30 -2.49 -14.87
C LYS A 338 10.93 -1.50 -13.89
N GLY A 339 10.91 -1.78 -12.58
CA GLY A 339 11.45 -0.89 -11.55
C GLY A 339 10.71 0.46 -11.41
N THR A 340 9.50 0.58 -11.97
CA THR A 340 8.65 1.78 -11.85
C THR A 340 7.65 1.69 -10.70
N PHE A 341 7.75 0.64 -9.89
CA PHE A 341 6.90 0.43 -8.73
C PHE A 341 7.52 1.12 -7.51
N ILE A 342 6.92 2.21 -7.05
CA ILE A 342 7.38 2.97 -5.89
C ILE A 342 6.39 2.73 -4.74
N LYS A 343 6.88 2.14 -3.63
CA LYS A 343 6.09 1.96 -2.41
C LYS A 343 5.84 3.30 -1.73
N ALA A 344 4.73 3.42 -1.03
CA ALA A 344 4.39 4.57 -0.21
C ALA A 344 5.46 4.83 0.86
N SER A 345 5.89 3.79 1.58
CA SER A 345 6.95 3.86 2.59
C SER A 345 8.29 4.33 2.00
N THR A 346 8.69 3.84 0.82
CA THR A 346 9.92 4.27 0.14
C THR A 346 9.86 5.75 -0.23
N TYR A 347 8.72 6.21 -0.75
CA TYR A 347 8.51 7.65 -1.00
C TYR A 347 8.67 8.48 0.29
N LEU A 348 8.01 8.09 1.38
CA LEU A 348 8.03 8.80 2.66
C LEU A 348 9.42 8.90 3.29
N ASN A 349 10.29 7.92 3.04
CA ASN A 349 11.67 7.94 3.52
C ASN A 349 12.55 8.99 2.82
N HIS A 350 12.13 9.49 1.65
CA HIS A 350 12.95 10.41 0.83
C HIS A 350 12.31 11.79 0.63
N LEU A 351 10.98 11.87 0.60
CA LEU A 351 10.25 13.07 0.20
C LEU A 351 9.12 13.43 1.17
N ASP A 352 8.81 14.72 1.24
CA ASP A 352 7.66 15.21 2.00
C ASP A 352 6.36 14.76 1.31
N PRO A 353 5.40 14.16 2.05
CA PRO A 353 4.13 13.68 1.49
C PRO A 353 3.32 14.79 0.81
N GLU A 354 3.43 16.03 1.27
CA GLU A 354 2.70 17.15 0.70
C GLU A 354 3.13 17.50 -0.73
N CYS A 355 4.37 17.14 -1.11
CA CYS A 355 4.81 17.30 -2.50
C CYS A 355 3.95 16.45 -3.44
N LEU A 356 3.68 15.19 -3.10
CA LEU A 356 2.85 14.31 -3.91
C LEU A 356 1.38 14.73 -3.90
N ARG A 357 0.85 15.12 -2.73
CA ARG A 357 -0.51 15.65 -2.60
C ARG A 357 -0.74 16.85 -3.51
N TYR A 358 0.18 17.81 -3.49
CA TYR A 358 0.13 18.98 -4.37
C TYR A 358 0.18 18.60 -5.85
N TYR A 359 1.13 17.73 -6.23
CA TYR A 359 1.30 17.34 -7.63
C TYR A 359 0.08 16.60 -8.18
N TYR A 360 -0.47 15.67 -7.39
CA TYR A 360 -1.70 14.98 -7.78
C TYR A 360 -2.87 15.95 -7.91
N ALA A 361 -3.07 16.84 -6.96
CA ALA A 361 -4.11 17.86 -7.06
C ALA A 361 -3.94 18.74 -8.30
N ALA A 362 -2.71 19.10 -8.67
CA ALA A 362 -2.43 19.93 -9.86
C ALA A 362 -2.73 19.23 -11.20
N LYS A 363 -2.88 17.89 -11.19
CA LYS A 363 -3.18 17.08 -12.38
C LYS A 363 -4.59 16.52 -12.39
N LEU A 364 -5.18 16.25 -11.22
CA LEU A 364 -6.48 15.59 -11.06
C LEU A 364 -7.65 16.46 -11.56
N ASN A 365 -8.54 15.82 -12.27
CA ASN A 365 -9.83 16.33 -12.69
C ASN A 365 -10.95 15.32 -12.41
N SER A 366 -12.19 15.63 -12.80
CA SER A 366 -13.35 14.75 -12.60
C SER A 366 -13.48 13.62 -13.64
N ARG A 367 -12.57 13.52 -14.62
CA ARG A 367 -12.58 12.52 -15.69
C ARG A 367 -11.79 11.26 -15.30
N ILE A 368 -11.85 10.25 -16.17
CA ILE A 368 -11.23 8.93 -15.94
C ILE A 368 -9.88 8.81 -16.65
N ASP A 369 -9.20 9.95 -16.86
CA ASP A 369 -7.90 9.98 -17.51
C ASP A 369 -6.80 9.37 -16.64
N ASP A 370 -5.84 8.68 -17.25
CA ASP A 370 -4.65 8.22 -16.56
C ASP A 370 -3.75 9.41 -16.21
N LEU A 371 -3.18 9.39 -15.00
CA LEU A 371 -2.29 10.43 -14.50
C LEU A 371 -0.84 9.99 -14.63
N ASP A 372 -0.02 10.77 -15.31
CA ASP A 372 1.42 10.51 -15.36
C ASP A 372 2.17 11.27 -14.27
N LEU A 373 2.82 10.54 -13.37
CA LEU A 373 3.82 11.07 -12.44
C LEU A 373 5.15 11.19 -13.19
N ASN A 374 5.29 12.30 -13.93
CA ASN A 374 6.57 12.67 -14.51
C ASN A 374 7.45 13.29 -13.41
N LEU A 375 8.54 12.62 -13.07
CA LEU A 375 9.37 13.00 -11.92
C LEU A 375 10.10 14.35 -12.11
N GLU A 376 10.42 14.72 -13.34
CA GLU A 376 11.03 16.03 -13.63
C GLU A 376 9.98 17.16 -13.49
N ASP A 377 8.80 17.01 -14.10
CA ASP A 377 7.67 17.96 -13.95
C ASP A 377 7.24 18.05 -12.46
N PHE A 378 7.27 16.95 -11.73
CA PHE A 378 7.00 16.92 -10.30
C PHE A 378 7.93 17.84 -9.51
N VAL A 379 9.25 17.72 -9.69
CA VAL A 379 10.24 18.58 -9.02
C VAL A 379 10.07 20.04 -9.43
N GLN A 380 9.96 20.30 -10.73
CA GLN A 380 9.83 21.66 -11.24
C GLN A 380 8.56 22.34 -10.73
N ARG A 381 7.42 21.66 -10.78
CA ARG A 381 6.13 22.21 -10.41
C ARG A 381 6.05 22.51 -8.92
N VAL A 382 6.42 21.55 -8.06
CA VAL A 382 6.40 21.76 -6.60
C VAL A 382 7.35 22.90 -6.20
N ASN A 383 8.56 22.92 -6.74
CA ASN A 383 9.52 23.97 -6.43
C ASN A 383 9.09 25.35 -6.94
N ALA A 384 8.50 25.41 -8.14
CA ALA A 384 8.03 26.67 -8.70
C ALA A 384 6.80 27.23 -7.97
N ASP A 385 5.78 26.39 -7.79
CA ASP A 385 4.50 26.84 -7.26
C ASP A 385 4.50 26.98 -5.74
N VAL A 386 4.96 25.95 -5.02
CA VAL A 386 4.89 25.95 -3.55
C VAL A 386 6.02 26.78 -2.96
N VAL A 387 7.27 26.55 -3.36
CA VAL A 387 8.43 27.22 -2.74
C VAL A 387 8.57 28.65 -3.28
N ASN A 388 8.69 28.80 -4.60
CA ASN A 388 9.04 30.10 -5.19
C ASN A 388 7.89 31.10 -5.21
N LYS A 389 6.62 30.63 -5.31
CA LYS A 389 5.47 31.55 -5.32
C LYS A 389 4.88 31.70 -3.92
N LEU A 390 4.38 30.60 -3.30
CA LEU A 390 3.62 30.67 -2.06
C LEU A 390 4.50 30.98 -0.85
N VAL A 391 5.48 30.13 -0.55
CA VAL A 391 6.33 30.31 0.65
C VAL A 391 7.18 31.58 0.56
N ASN A 392 7.67 31.87 -0.63
CA ASN A 392 8.45 33.10 -0.88
C ASN A 392 7.62 34.37 -0.66
N LEU A 393 6.32 34.36 -1.04
CA LEU A 393 5.43 35.51 -0.77
C LEU A 393 5.37 35.84 0.72
N ALA A 394 5.20 34.82 1.60
CA ALA A 394 5.20 35.03 3.04
C ALA A 394 6.57 35.52 3.54
N SER A 395 7.66 34.86 3.13
CA SER A 395 9.00 35.16 3.65
C SER A 395 9.48 36.57 3.29
N ARG A 396 9.15 37.06 2.10
CA ARG A 396 9.50 38.41 1.61
C ARG A 396 8.86 39.54 2.41
N ASN A 397 7.70 39.30 3.02
CA ASN A 397 6.94 40.27 3.81
C ASN A 397 7.17 40.09 5.31
N ALA A 398 7.20 38.87 5.80
CA ALA A 398 7.29 38.53 7.23
C ALA A 398 8.54 39.11 7.90
N GLY A 399 9.68 39.12 7.19
CA GLY A 399 10.94 39.65 7.72
C GLY A 399 10.88 41.14 8.11
N PHE A 400 10.18 41.96 7.34
CA PHE A 400 9.98 43.38 7.64
C PHE A 400 9.02 43.57 8.82
N ILE A 401 7.88 42.85 8.79
CA ILE A 401 6.89 42.91 9.87
C ILE A 401 7.50 42.50 11.21
N ALA A 402 8.26 41.41 11.24
CA ALA A 402 8.90 40.94 12.47
C ALA A 402 9.95 41.94 12.97
N LYS A 403 10.86 42.41 12.12
CA LYS A 403 12.03 43.21 12.53
C LYS A 403 11.68 44.67 12.90
N ARG A 404 10.72 45.28 12.19
CA ARG A 404 10.40 46.71 12.37
C ARG A 404 9.13 46.94 13.19
N PHE A 405 8.19 46.00 13.16
CA PHE A 405 6.87 46.20 13.75
C PHE A 405 6.53 45.15 14.84
N GLY A 406 7.51 44.40 15.30
CA GLY A 406 7.31 43.38 16.37
C GLY A 406 6.27 42.31 16.00
N GLY A 407 6.10 42.02 14.73
CA GLY A 407 5.09 41.07 14.25
C GLY A 407 3.73 41.69 13.97
N LYS A 408 3.52 42.98 14.25
CA LYS A 408 2.21 43.64 14.16
C LYS A 408 1.89 44.10 12.75
N LEU A 409 0.71 43.66 12.23
CA LEU A 409 0.17 44.10 10.94
C LEU A 409 -0.44 45.51 11.06
N ALA A 410 -0.61 46.17 9.91
CA ALA A 410 -1.22 47.50 9.83
C ALA A 410 -2.67 47.50 10.36
N ALA A 411 -3.09 48.66 10.89
CA ALA A 411 -4.43 48.83 11.46
C ALA A 411 -5.56 48.84 10.38
N THR A 412 -5.21 49.02 9.09
CA THR A 412 -6.12 48.99 7.98
C THR A 412 -5.53 48.25 6.81
N CYS A 413 -6.38 47.72 5.93
CA CYS A 413 -5.95 47.15 4.66
C CYS A 413 -5.72 48.24 3.62
N ALA A 414 -4.49 48.35 3.12
CA ALA A 414 -4.14 49.39 2.15
C ALA A 414 -4.69 49.15 0.73
N GLU A 415 -4.98 47.89 0.41
CA GLU A 415 -5.50 47.45 -0.91
C GLU A 415 -6.79 46.63 -0.74
N PRO A 416 -7.90 47.25 -0.29
CA PRO A 416 -9.14 46.55 0.01
C PRO A 416 -9.77 45.88 -1.22
N GLU A 417 -9.66 46.49 -2.39
CA GLU A 417 -10.18 45.92 -3.65
C GLU A 417 -9.39 44.70 -4.08
N LEU A 418 -8.06 44.73 -3.98
CA LEU A 418 -7.21 43.58 -4.27
C LEU A 418 -7.52 42.43 -3.29
N TYR A 419 -7.65 42.73 -2.01
CA TYR A 419 -8.02 41.71 -1.03
C TYR A 419 -9.40 41.10 -1.31
N ALA A 420 -10.40 41.93 -1.64
CA ALA A 420 -11.74 41.50 -1.98
C ALA A 420 -11.74 40.56 -3.21
N GLU A 421 -10.90 40.85 -4.22
CA GLU A 421 -10.74 39.94 -5.37
C GLU A 421 -10.29 38.55 -4.95
N PHE A 422 -9.26 38.47 -4.07
CA PHE A 422 -8.78 37.20 -3.55
C PHE A 422 -9.85 36.48 -2.73
N ALA A 423 -10.51 37.16 -1.83
CA ALA A 423 -11.57 36.57 -1.00
C ALA A 423 -12.78 36.09 -1.83
N ASN A 424 -13.15 36.81 -2.90
CA ASN A 424 -14.27 36.47 -3.77
C ASN A 424 -13.99 35.27 -4.71
N ALA A 425 -12.72 34.98 -5.01
CA ALA A 425 -12.32 33.78 -5.77
C ALA A 425 -12.78 32.46 -5.11
N ARG A 426 -13.14 32.52 -3.81
CA ARG A 426 -13.66 31.37 -3.05
C ARG A 426 -14.83 30.66 -3.73
N THR A 427 -15.68 31.37 -4.48
CA THR A 427 -16.85 30.77 -5.13
C THR A 427 -16.41 29.82 -6.26
N ALA A 428 -15.56 30.28 -7.15
CA ALA A 428 -15.06 29.46 -8.26
C ALA A 428 -14.18 28.31 -7.78
N ILE A 429 -13.35 28.57 -6.77
CA ILE A 429 -12.50 27.54 -6.16
C ILE A 429 -13.35 26.49 -5.41
N ALA A 430 -14.42 26.92 -4.72
CA ALA A 430 -15.37 26.02 -4.07
C ALA A 430 -16.06 25.09 -5.08
N GLU A 431 -16.55 25.62 -6.19
CA GLU A 431 -17.15 24.84 -7.28
C GLU A 431 -16.16 23.81 -7.85
N ALA A 432 -14.88 24.21 -8.02
CA ALA A 432 -13.85 23.31 -8.50
C ALA A 432 -13.56 22.17 -7.51
N TYR A 433 -13.48 22.45 -6.21
CA TYR A 433 -13.33 21.40 -5.19
C TYR A 433 -14.55 20.48 -5.12
N GLU A 434 -15.78 21.05 -5.10
CA GLU A 434 -17.01 20.26 -5.04
C GLU A 434 -17.11 19.29 -6.21
N SER A 435 -16.81 19.77 -7.43
CA SER A 435 -16.84 18.96 -8.64
C SER A 435 -15.60 18.08 -8.87
N ARG A 436 -14.64 18.09 -7.94
CA ARG A 436 -13.35 17.36 -8.02
C ARG A 436 -12.46 17.80 -9.20
N GLU A 437 -12.66 19.02 -9.68
CA GLU A 437 -11.81 19.69 -10.66
C GLU A 437 -10.58 20.31 -9.96
N PHE A 438 -9.79 19.48 -9.25
CA PHE A 438 -8.69 19.94 -8.41
C PHE A 438 -7.63 20.70 -9.21
N SER A 439 -7.31 20.26 -10.42
CA SER A 439 -6.37 20.95 -11.30
C SER A 439 -6.85 22.36 -11.69
N ARG A 440 -8.17 22.57 -11.80
CA ARG A 440 -8.76 23.90 -11.99
C ARG A 440 -8.59 24.75 -10.74
N ALA A 441 -8.91 24.20 -9.55
CA ALA A 441 -8.72 24.90 -8.29
C ALA A 441 -7.26 25.35 -8.10
N ILE A 442 -6.30 24.46 -8.34
CA ILE A 442 -4.86 24.78 -8.24
C ILE A 442 -4.46 25.87 -9.24
N ARG A 443 -4.94 25.84 -10.49
CA ARG A 443 -4.65 26.89 -11.48
C ARG A 443 -5.18 28.25 -11.03
N GLU A 444 -6.39 28.33 -10.50
CA GLU A 444 -6.97 29.57 -10.00
C GLU A 444 -6.19 30.11 -8.79
N ILE A 445 -5.83 29.23 -7.85
CA ILE A 445 -5.01 29.61 -6.68
C ILE A 445 -3.62 30.12 -7.12
N MET A 446 -2.98 29.43 -8.08
CA MET A 446 -1.66 29.85 -8.56
C MET A 446 -1.71 31.16 -9.38
N ALA A 447 -2.79 31.43 -10.10
CA ALA A 447 -2.99 32.71 -10.77
C ALA A 447 -3.12 33.87 -9.76
N LEU A 448 -3.81 33.66 -8.64
CA LEU A 448 -3.83 34.60 -7.52
C LEU A 448 -2.46 34.77 -6.89
N ALA A 449 -1.71 33.67 -6.71
CA ALA A 449 -0.34 33.73 -6.17
C ALA A 449 0.60 34.54 -7.07
N ASP A 450 0.49 34.42 -8.40
CA ASP A 450 1.23 35.24 -9.35
C ASP A 450 0.86 36.70 -9.20
N LYS A 451 -0.42 37.03 -9.02
CA LYS A 451 -0.89 38.41 -8.79
C LYS A 451 -0.37 38.97 -7.46
N ALA A 452 -0.35 38.18 -6.39
CA ALA A 452 0.20 38.58 -5.10
C ALA A 452 1.71 38.85 -5.19
N ASN A 453 2.47 38.03 -5.90
CA ASN A 453 3.89 38.24 -6.09
C ASN A 453 4.16 39.51 -6.93
N ARG A 454 3.38 39.74 -8.00
CA ARG A 454 3.47 40.97 -8.81
C ARG A 454 3.23 42.20 -7.94
N TYR A 455 2.20 42.19 -7.08
CA TYR A 455 1.95 43.29 -6.15
C TYR A 455 3.18 43.60 -5.30
N VAL A 456 3.80 42.58 -4.70
CA VAL A 456 5.00 42.73 -3.87
C VAL A 456 6.19 43.22 -4.70
N ASP A 457 6.34 42.77 -5.95
CA ASP A 457 7.41 43.24 -6.85
C ASP A 457 7.22 44.70 -7.24
N ASP A 458 6.00 45.11 -7.58
CA ASP A 458 5.67 46.48 -7.98
C ASP A 458 5.84 47.47 -6.82
N LYS A 459 5.42 47.10 -5.62
CA LYS A 459 5.57 47.91 -4.40
C LYS A 459 7.01 47.89 -3.85
N ALA A 460 7.79 46.88 -4.15
CA ALA A 460 9.19 46.72 -3.78
C ALA A 460 9.51 47.08 -2.31
N PRO A 461 8.95 46.35 -1.29
CA PRO A 461 9.11 46.69 0.12
C PRO A 461 10.58 46.80 0.56
N TRP A 462 11.51 46.10 -0.11
CA TRP A 462 12.96 46.22 0.11
C TRP A 462 13.54 47.55 -0.30
N VAL A 463 12.86 48.30 -1.17
CA VAL A 463 13.21 49.68 -1.57
C VAL A 463 12.61 50.64 -0.55
N ILE A 464 11.32 50.49 -0.23
CA ILE A 464 10.61 51.31 0.78
C ILE A 464 11.37 51.26 2.14
N ALA A 465 11.84 50.07 2.54
CA ALA A 465 12.58 49.88 3.76
C ALA A 465 13.87 50.68 3.88
N LYS A 466 14.42 51.23 2.82
CA LYS A 466 15.61 52.08 2.78
C LYS A 466 15.30 53.59 2.82
N GLN A 467 14.01 53.93 2.72
CA GLN A 467 13.58 55.33 2.72
C GLN A 467 13.31 55.80 4.15
N GLU A 468 13.76 56.97 4.49
CA GLU A 468 13.52 57.56 5.80
C GLU A 468 12.05 58.00 5.93
N GLY A 469 11.41 57.65 7.04
CA GLY A 469 10.02 57.99 7.34
C GLY A 469 8.96 57.13 6.62
N ALA A 470 9.35 56.08 5.87
CA ALA A 470 8.43 55.25 5.11
C ALA A 470 7.92 54.01 5.85
N ASP A 471 8.10 53.94 7.19
CA ASP A 471 7.73 52.74 7.98
C ASP A 471 6.23 52.41 7.91
N ALA A 472 5.33 53.41 7.89
CA ALA A 472 3.90 53.20 7.77
C ALA A 472 3.52 52.58 6.42
N GLU A 473 4.14 53.04 5.33
CA GLU A 473 3.95 52.48 3.99
C GLU A 473 4.49 51.05 3.90
N LEU A 474 5.69 50.81 4.44
CA LEU A 474 6.29 49.48 4.51
C LEU A 474 5.41 48.48 5.26
N GLN A 475 4.90 48.91 6.43
CA GLN A 475 4.00 48.08 7.23
C GLN A 475 2.71 47.76 6.43
N ALA A 476 2.11 48.75 5.78
CA ALA A 476 0.89 48.59 5.00
C ALA A 476 1.10 47.61 3.84
N VAL A 477 2.15 47.77 3.06
CA VAL A 477 2.47 46.89 1.91
C VAL A 477 2.73 45.47 2.35
N CYS A 478 3.56 45.28 3.37
CA CYS A 478 3.86 43.92 3.86
C CYS A 478 2.64 43.26 4.52
N SER A 479 1.75 44.03 5.18
CA SER A 479 0.51 43.50 5.76
C SER A 479 -0.44 42.99 4.68
N VAL A 480 -0.55 43.69 3.55
CA VAL A 480 -1.30 43.19 2.39
C VAL A 480 -0.69 41.89 1.88
N GLY A 481 0.63 41.81 1.67
CA GLY A 481 1.29 40.61 1.20
C GLY A 481 1.04 39.37 2.12
N ILE A 482 1.05 39.56 3.45
CA ILE A 482 0.73 38.51 4.43
C ILE A 482 -0.76 38.12 4.34
N ASN A 483 -1.67 39.07 4.20
CA ASN A 483 -3.09 38.80 4.04
C ASN A 483 -3.41 38.03 2.75
N LEU A 484 -2.77 38.37 1.64
CA LEU A 484 -2.92 37.62 0.39
C LEU A 484 -2.40 36.19 0.54
N PHE A 485 -1.24 35.98 1.18
CA PHE A 485 -0.73 34.67 1.53
C PHE A 485 -1.72 33.86 2.38
N ARG A 486 -2.33 34.49 3.38
CA ARG A 486 -3.34 33.87 4.24
C ARG A 486 -4.51 33.31 3.44
N VAL A 487 -5.05 34.07 2.51
CA VAL A 487 -6.16 33.63 1.63
C VAL A 487 -5.73 32.42 0.78
N LEU A 488 -4.56 32.48 0.16
CA LEU A 488 -4.03 31.38 -0.65
C LEU A 488 -3.85 30.10 0.17
N MET A 489 -3.37 30.21 1.41
CA MET A 489 -3.21 29.08 2.29
C MET A 489 -4.54 28.48 2.75
N ALA A 490 -5.57 29.31 2.96
CA ALA A 490 -6.92 28.83 3.27
C ALA A 490 -7.47 27.97 2.10
N TYR A 491 -7.28 28.41 0.87
CA TYR A 491 -7.69 27.64 -0.30
C TYR A 491 -6.89 26.34 -0.50
N LEU A 492 -5.61 26.32 -0.14
CA LEU A 492 -4.75 25.15 -0.27
C LEU A 492 -4.84 24.17 0.92
N LYS A 493 -5.44 24.57 2.04
CA LYS A 493 -5.53 23.74 3.25
C LYS A 493 -6.04 22.32 3.02
N PRO A 494 -7.05 22.07 2.16
CA PRO A 494 -7.48 20.72 1.85
C PRO A 494 -6.40 19.87 1.18
N VAL A 495 -5.56 20.48 0.35
CA VAL A 495 -4.51 19.80 -0.44
C VAL A 495 -3.24 19.60 0.38
N MET A 496 -2.81 20.65 1.10
CA MET A 496 -1.54 20.69 1.84
C MET A 496 -1.79 21.02 3.33
N PRO A 497 -2.37 20.08 4.08
CA PRO A 497 -2.77 20.34 5.47
C PRO A 497 -1.61 20.66 6.40
N LEU A 498 -0.43 20.03 6.25
CA LEU A 498 0.74 20.30 7.10
C LEU A 498 1.38 21.67 6.79
N LEU A 499 1.40 22.07 5.52
CA LEU A 499 1.83 23.42 5.16
C LEU A 499 0.85 24.47 5.72
N ALA A 500 -0.44 24.18 5.67
CA ALA A 500 -1.47 25.04 6.26
C ALA A 500 -1.31 25.15 7.79
N GLU A 501 -1.04 24.09 8.51
CA GLU A 501 -0.74 24.12 9.96
C GLU A 501 0.47 24.99 10.28
N ARG A 502 1.55 24.90 9.49
CA ARG A 502 2.74 25.75 9.64
C ARG A 502 2.42 27.22 9.35
N ALA A 503 1.54 27.47 8.37
CA ALA A 503 1.06 28.82 8.03
C ALA A 503 0.15 29.37 9.15
N GLU A 504 -0.74 28.57 9.72
CA GLU A 504 -1.58 28.91 10.87
C GLU A 504 -0.74 29.29 12.09
N ALA A 505 0.30 28.51 12.38
CA ALA A 505 1.24 28.82 13.46
C ALA A 505 1.96 30.16 13.23
N PHE A 506 2.36 30.47 11.97
CA PHE A 506 2.96 31.76 11.63
C PHE A 506 1.94 32.90 11.71
N LEU A 507 0.75 32.70 11.17
CA LEU A 507 -0.34 33.72 11.13
C LEU A 507 -0.96 33.94 12.50
N ALA A 508 -0.73 33.05 13.48
CA ALA A 508 -1.39 33.01 14.79
C ALA A 508 -2.92 32.97 14.67
N GLU A 509 -3.44 32.22 13.67
CA GLU A 509 -4.86 32.10 13.35
C GLU A 509 -5.16 30.72 12.74
N THR A 510 -6.34 30.19 13.01
CA THR A 510 -6.86 29.00 12.34
C THR A 510 -7.51 29.37 11.03
N LEU A 511 -7.01 28.83 9.92
CA LEU A 511 -7.55 29.09 8.57
C LEU A 511 -8.88 28.37 8.38
N SER A 512 -9.91 29.13 7.99
CA SER A 512 -11.23 28.61 7.66
C SER A 512 -11.73 29.20 6.34
N TRP A 513 -12.70 28.52 5.71
CA TRP A 513 -13.23 28.95 4.42
C TRP A 513 -13.94 30.31 4.47
N ASP A 514 -14.65 30.57 5.54
CA ASP A 514 -15.40 31.81 5.72
C ASP A 514 -14.57 32.91 6.40
N GLY A 515 -13.53 32.51 7.18
CA GLY A 515 -12.67 33.43 7.91
C GLY A 515 -11.88 34.40 7.02
N ILE A 516 -11.71 34.07 5.73
CA ILE A 516 -10.99 34.92 4.76
C ILE A 516 -11.81 36.10 4.19
N GLU A 517 -13.06 36.28 4.60
CA GLU A 517 -13.88 37.42 4.12
C GLU A 517 -13.27 38.76 4.48
N MET A 518 -12.67 38.88 5.64
CA MET A 518 -12.06 40.12 6.14
C MET A 518 -10.55 39.94 6.32
N PRO A 519 -9.76 40.97 5.96
CA PRO A 519 -8.32 40.95 6.19
C PRO A 519 -7.97 40.98 7.69
N LEU A 520 -6.81 40.43 8.06
CA LEU A 520 -6.22 40.61 9.37
C LEU A 520 -5.67 42.05 9.48
N VAL A 521 -6.23 42.82 10.39
CA VAL A 521 -5.77 44.18 10.71
C VAL A 521 -5.47 44.29 12.18
N ASP A 522 -4.49 45.12 12.57
CA ASP A 522 -4.05 45.28 13.95
C ASP A 522 -3.70 43.95 14.68
N HIS A 523 -3.40 42.91 13.88
CA HIS A 523 -3.13 41.53 14.29
C HIS A 523 -1.61 41.31 14.43
N THR A 524 -1.20 40.45 15.36
CA THR A 524 0.22 40.10 15.56
C THR A 524 0.49 38.67 15.05
N VAL A 525 1.37 38.56 14.05
CA VAL A 525 1.85 37.27 13.54
C VAL A 525 3.07 36.80 14.33
N ALA A 526 3.24 35.47 14.39
CA ALA A 526 4.40 34.85 15.04
C ALA A 526 5.70 35.02 14.20
N PRO A 527 6.89 34.83 14.79
CA PRO A 527 8.14 34.82 14.04
C PRO A 527 8.11 33.81 12.88
N PHE A 528 8.46 34.26 11.67
CA PHE A 528 8.48 33.42 10.50
C PHE A 528 9.57 32.34 10.59
N LYS A 529 9.19 31.10 10.37
CA LYS A 529 10.07 29.94 10.16
C LYS A 529 9.87 29.42 8.74
N ALA A 530 10.86 28.76 8.17
CA ALA A 530 10.74 28.14 6.86
C ALA A 530 9.54 27.17 6.84
N LEU A 531 8.56 27.45 5.99
CA LEU A 531 7.30 26.70 5.94
C LEU A 531 7.44 25.42 5.13
N PHE A 532 8.30 25.42 4.10
CA PHE A 532 8.46 24.29 3.18
C PHE A 532 9.87 24.30 2.58
N SER A 533 10.36 23.11 2.17
CA SER A 533 11.69 22.94 1.59
C SER A 533 11.59 22.52 0.13
N ARG A 534 12.61 22.89 -0.66
CA ARG A 534 12.72 22.48 -2.07
C ARG A 534 12.96 20.98 -2.17
N ILE A 535 12.44 20.41 -3.25
CA ILE A 535 12.82 19.05 -3.64
C ILE A 535 14.18 19.13 -4.34
N GLU A 536 15.17 18.46 -3.76
CA GLU A 536 16.49 18.33 -4.38
C GLU A 536 16.50 17.12 -5.32
N PRO A 537 17.02 17.22 -6.57
CA PRO A 537 17.05 16.12 -7.53
C PRO A 537 17.70 14.84 -6.98
N ALA A 538 18.73 14.96 -6.15
CA ALA A 538 19.38 13.82 -5.50
C ALA A 538 18.44 12.96 -4.65
N LYS A 539 17.39 13.55 -4.06
CA LYS A 539 16.37 12.79 -3.31
C LYS A 539 15.50 11.93 -4.21
N ILE A 540 15.23 12.39 -5.44
CA ILE A 540 14.51 11.60 -6.44
C ILE A 540 15.35 10.41 -6.89
N GLU A 541 16.63 10.62 -7.16
CA GLU A 541 17.57 9.55 -7.54
C GLU A 541 17.68 8.50 -6.42
N ALA A 542 17.84 8.94 -5.18
CA ALA A 542 17.89 8.07 -4.01
C ALA A 542 16.59 7.25 -3.84
N MET A 543 15.43 7.87 -4.02
CA MET A 543 14.13 7.18 -3.96
C MET A 543 14.00 6.11 -5.06
N ILE A 544 14.44 6.42 -6.29
CA ILE A 544 14.40 5.45 -7.41
C ILE A 544 15.30 4.25 -7.10
N GLU A 545 16.50 4.50 -6.60
CA GLU A 545 17.45 3.42 -6.28
C GLU A 545 16.93 2.55 -5.13
N ALA A 546 16.43 3.16 -4.05
CA ALA A 546 15.80 2.43 -2.96
C ALA A 546 14.60 1.59 -3.44
N SER A 547 13.81 2.10 -4.39
CA SER A 547 12.69 1.35 -4.98
C SER A 547 13.16 0.11 -5.74
N LYS A 548 14.30 0.17 -6.44
CA LYS A 548 14.89 -1.00 -7.10
C LYS A 548 15.40 -2.03 -6.10
N GLU A 549 16.07 -1.57 -5.03
CA GLU A 549 16.53 -2.45 -3.96
C GLU A 549 15.38 -3.16 -3.25
N ASP A 550 14.28 -2.46 -2.96
CA ASP A 550 13.09 -3.05 -2.36
C ASP A 550 12.50 -4.17 -3.23
N LEU A 551 12.45 -3.94 -4.55
CA LEU A 551 11.98 -4.95 -5.50
C LEU A 551 12.93 -6.14 -5.58
N ALA A 552 14.25 -5.91 -5.56
CA ALA A 552 15.24 -6.97 -5.57
C ALA A 552 15.13 -7.85 -4.31
N LYS A 553 14.91 -7.24 -3.15
CA LYS A 553 14.68 -7.97 -1.88
C LYS A 553 13.39 -8.81 -1.91
N GLU A 554 12.30 -8.29 -2.51
CA GLU A 554 11.04 -9.03 -2.65
C GLU A 554 11.15 -10.22 -3.62
N GLN A 555 11.97 -10.11 -4.66
CA GLN A 555 12.17 -11.14 -5.70
C GLN A 555 13.27 -12.13 -5.35
N ALA A 556 14.10 -11.81 -4.36
CA ALA A 556 15.14 -12.72 -3.91
C ALA A 556 14.51 -14.06 -3.47
N PRO A 557 15.04 -15.20 -3.92
CA PRO A 557 14.57 -16.49 -3.45
C PRO A 557 14.60 -16.50 -1.92
N LYS A 558 13.45 -16.77 -1.29
CA LYS A 558 13.43 -16.96 0.16
C LYS A 558 14.24 -18.22 0.45
N VAL A 559 15.40 -18.01 1.02
CA VAL A 559 16.24 -19.11 1.50
C VAL A 559 15.45 -19.80 2.61
N SER A 560 15.15 -21.08 2.42
CA SER A 560 14.48 -21.91 3.42
C SER A 560 15.39 -23.06 3.85
N GLY A 561 15.14 -23.59 5.02
CA GLY A 561 15.96 -24.67 5.59
C GLY A 561 17.23 -24.18 6.25
N PRO A 562 18.24 -25.06 6.46
CA PRO A 562 19.44 -24.75 7.25
C PRO A 562 20.20 -23.50 6.83
N LEU A 563 20.12 -23.11 5.55
CA LEU A 563 20.80 -21.92 5.03
C LEU A 563 20.10 -20.60 5.45
N ALA A 564 18.83 -20.67 5.87
CA ALA A 564 18.13 -19.51 6.42
C ALA A 564 18.55 -19.24 7.88
N ASP A 565 18.82 -20.31 8.62
CA ASP A 565 19.22 -20.23 10.02
C ASP A 565 20.70 -19.88 10.20
N ASP A 566 21.53 -20.31 9.23
CA ASP A 566 22.98 -20.05 9.19
C ASP A 566 23.38 -19.64 7.77
N PRO A 567 23.30 -18.34 7.42
CA PRO A 567 23.58 -17.85 6.08
C PRO A 567 25.05 -17.94 5.71
N ILE A 568 25.31 -18.03 4.41
CA ILE A 568 26.69 -18.04 3.87
C ILE A 568 27.43 -16.80 4.36
N SER A 569 28.62 -17.04 4.94
CA SER A 569 29.53 -15.98 5.39
C SER A 569 30.08 -15.14 4.24
N GLU A 570 30.81 -14.08 4.55
CA GLU A 570 31.43 -13.22 3.57
C GLU A 570 32.29 -13.99 2.56
N THR A 571 32.32 -13.53 1.33
CA THR A 571 33.11 -14.14 0.25
C THR A 571 34.59 -14.08 0.57
N ILE A 572 35.27 -15.24 0.47
CA ILE A 572 36.75 -15.36 0.61
C ILE A 572 37.37 -15.64 -0.72
N THR A 573 38.67 -15.34 -0.83
CA THR A 573 39.48 -15.71 -2.00
C THR A 573 39.91 -17.18 -1.94
N TYR A 574 40.32 -17.74 -3.10
CA TYR A 574 40.92 -19.07 -3.15
C TYR A 574 42.16 -19.18 -2.24
N ASP A 575 42.97 -18.14 -2.18
CA ASP A 575 44.16 -18.08 -1.35
C ASP A 575 43.84 -18.09 0.15
N ASP A 576 42.66 -17.57 0.55
CA ASP A 576 42.21 -17.66 1.93
C ASP A 576 41.78 -19.09 2.27
N PHE A 577 41.04 -19.77 1.38
CA PHE A 577 40.70 -21.18 1.55
C PHE A 577 41.92 -22.09 1.52
N ALA A 578 42.92 -21.83 0.67
CA ALA A 578 44.14 -22.62 0.53
C ALA A 578 44.99 -22.62 1.79
N LYS A 579 44.81 -21.65 2.71
CA LYS A 579 45.46 -21.61 4.04
C LYS A 579 44.95 -22.71 4.98
N ILE A 580 43.79 -23.27 4.71
CA ILE A 580 43.21 -24.34 5.52
C ILE A 580 43.65 -25.67 4.97
N ASP A 581 44.28 -26.50 5.81
CA ASP A 581 44.72 -27.87 5.42
C ASP A 581 43.69 -28.88 5.94
N LEU A 582 42.80 -29.32 5.03
CA LEU A 582 41.80 -30.36 5.32
C LEU A 582 42.35 -31.72 4.92
N ARG A 583 42.32 -32.70 5.87
CA ARG A 583 42.81 -34.08 5.65
C ARG A 583 41.74 -35.10 5.95
N VAL A 584 41.73 -36.16 5.16
CA VAL A 584 41.04 -37.41 5.51
C VAL A 584 41.77 -38.08 6.68
N ALA A 585 41.06 -38.45 7.71
CA ALA A 585 41.59 -39.10 8.90
C ALA A 585 40.79 -40.36 9.24
N LEU A 586 41.51 -41.41 9.63
CA LEU A 586 40.87 -42.62 10.17
C LEU A 586 40.72 -42.47 11.69
N ILE A 587 39.56 -42.70 12.23
CA ILE A 587 39.28 -42.73 13.67
C ILE A 587 39.76 -44.11 14.19
N LYS A 588 41.00 -44.17 14.70
CA LYS A 588 41.55 -45.40 15.28
C LYS A 588 40.95 -45.76 16.62
N LYS A 589 40.64 -44.75 17.42
CA LYS A 589 40.06 -44.93 18.75
C LYS A 589 39.19 -43.76 19.09
N ALA A 590 38.06 -44.03 19.73
CA ALA A 590 37.16 -43.03 20.28
C ALA A 590 36.87 -43.38 21.75
N GLU A 591 36.97 -42.42 22.65
CA GLU A 591 36.78 -42.60 24.09
C GLU A 591 35.87 -41.49 24.64
N ALA A 592 34.94 -41.88 25.51
CA ALA A 592 34.17 -40.89 26.26
C ALA A 592 35.07 -40.22 27.30
N VAL A 593 34.96 -38.90 27.42
CA VAL A 593 35.63 -38.11 28.47
C VAL A 593 34.70 -38.09 29.67
N PRO A 594 35.03 -38.76 30.81
CA PRO A 594 34.11 -38.96 31.95
C PRO A 594 33.59 -37.65 32.56
N GLU A 595 34.41 -36.61 32.57
CA GLU A 595 34.11 -35.31 33.18
C GLU A 595 33.59 -34.28 32.15
N ALA A 596 33.33 -34.69 30.89
CA ALA A 596 32.83 -33.80 29.85
C ALA A 596 31.47 -34.27 29.32
N GLU A 597 30.50 -33.38 29.34
CA GLU A 597 29.15 -33.68 28.85
C GLU A 597 29.06 -33.81 27.33
N LYS A 598 29.89 -33.07 26.60
CA LYS A 598 29.77 -32.91 25.14
C LYS A 598 30.94 -33.54 24.35
N LEU A 599 32.04 -33.91 25.00
CA LEU A 599 33.28 -34.28 24.32
C LEU A 599 33.50 -35.77 24.21
N LEU A 600 33.91 -36.20 23.00
CA LEU A 600 34.64 -37.47 22.78
C LEU A 600 36.11 -37.13 22.48
N LYS A 601 36.99 -37.99 22.99
CA LYS A 601 38.42 -37.97 22.67
C LYS A 601 38.70 -38.96 21.53
N LEU A 602 39.20 -38.45 20.42
CA LEU A 602 39.48 -39.23 19.21
C LEU A 602 40.97 -39.32 18.98
N GLN A 603 41.43 -40.53 18.57
CA GLN A 603 42.77 -40.73 18.01
C GLN A 603 42.61 -40.88 16.49
N LEU A 604 43.15 -39.92 15.75
CA LEU A 604 42.96 -39.76 14.32
C LEU A 604 44.28 -40.08 13.59
N ASP A 605 44.28 -41.09 12.73
CA ASP A 605 45.39 -41.41 11.85
C ASP A 605 45.26 -40.61 10.52
N ILE A 606 46.25 -39.84 10.21
CA ILE A 606 46.31 -39.02 8.98
C ILE A 606 47.38 -39.56 7.99
N GLY A 607 47.63 -40.88 7.98
CA GLY A 607 48.53 -41.52 7.04
C GLY A 607 50.00 -41.42 7.42
N GLY A 608 50.36 -41.90 8.62
CA GLY A 608 51.72 -41.90 9.16
C GLY A 608 51.92 -41.06 10.43
N GLU A 609 50.90 -40.31 10.81
CA GLU A 609 50.88 -39.52 12.04
C GLU A 609 49.51 -39.74 12.74
N THR A 610 49.54 -39.89 14.05
CA THR A 610 48.30 -40.00 14.85
C THR A 610 48.15 -38.75 15.71
N ARG A 611 46.99 -38.12 15.64
CA ARG A 611 46.65 -36.90 16.38
C ARG A 611 45.50 -37.12 17.34
N GLN A 612 45.60 -36.51 18.49
CA GLN A 612 44.52 -36.48 19.46
C GLN A 612 43.61 -35.24 19.25
N VAL A 613 42.31 -35.47 19.12
CA VAL A 613 41.33 -34.43 18.97
C VAL A 613 40.19 -34.60 19.96
N PHE A 614 39.76 -33.51 20.61
CA PHE A 614 38.53 -33.48 21.40
C PHE A 614 37.41 -32.89 20.56
N ALA A 615 36.42 -33.73 20.24
CA ALA A 615 35.28 -33.34 19.39
C ALA A 615 33.98 -33.27 20.21
N GLY A 616 33.18 -32.23 19.99
CA GLY A 616 31.90 -31.97 20.69
C GLY A 616 30.74 -32.79 20.13
N ILE A 617 30.91 -34.07 19.95
CA ILE A 617 29.97 -34.96 19.25
C ILE A 617 29.37 -36.06 20.13
N LYS A 618 29.61 -36.06 21.45
CA LYS A 618 29.16 -37.09 22.41
C LYS A 618 27.65 -37.28 22.47
N SER A 619 26.88 -36.21 22.16
CA SER A 619 25.40 -36.29 22.16
C SER A 619 24.83 -36.98 20.91
N ALA A 620 25.61 -37.01 19.81
CA ALA A 620 25.20 -37.60 18.54
C ALA A 620 25.81 -38.96 18.23
N TYR A 621 26.95 -39.33 18.89
CA TYR A 621 27.68 -40.56 18.60
C TYR A 621 28.13 -41.30 19.86
N ASN A 622 28.00 -42.64 19.83
CA ASN A 622 28.72 -43.48 20.77
C ASN A 622 30.16 -43.72 20.26
N PRO A 623 31.15 -43.82 21.15
CA PRO A 623 32.55 -44.08 20.74
C PRO A 623 32.72 -45.29 19.81
N GLU A 624 32.03 -46.36 20.09
CA GLU A 624 32.09 -47.65 19.36
C GLU A 624 31.62 -47.52 17.90
N ASP A 625 30.70 -46.60 17.63
CA ASP A 625 30.14 -46.38 16.29
C ASP A 625 31.11 -45.57 15.39
N LEU A 626 32.16 -44.96 15.96
CA LEU A 626 33.12 -44.10 15.27
C LEU A 626 34.42 -44.81 14.92
N GLU A 627 34.81 -45.82 15.66
CA GLU A 627 36.08 -46.51 15.40
C GLU A 627 36.07 -47.23 14.05
N GLY A 628 37.11 -47.02 13.28
CA GLY A 628 37.25 -47.58 11.93
C GLY A 628 36.64 -46.70 10.83
N LYS A 629 35.91 -45.63 11.17
CA LYS A 629 35.37 -44.69 10.17
C LYS A 629 36.38 -43.67 9.72
N LEU A 630 36.23 -43.23 8.46
CA LEU A 630 36.95 -42.10 7.92
C LEU A 630 36.15 -40.79 8.22
N THR A 631 36.90 -39.72 8.49
CA THR A 631 36.31 -38.39 8.66
C THR A 631 37.22 -37.35 8.03
N VAL A 632 36.77 -36.09 7.98
CA VAL A 632 37.57 -34.94 7.52
C VAL A 632 37.95 -34.09 8.73
N MET A 633 39.22 -33.71 8.82
CA MET A 633 39.71 -32.81 9.86
C MET A 633 40.47 -31.63 9.32
N VAL A 634 40.42 -30.52 10.05
CA VAL A 634 41.35 -29.39 9.87
C VAL A 634 42.66 -29.74 10.56
N ALA A 635 43.72 -29.99 9.77
CA ALA A 635 44.98 -30.54 10.26
C ALA A 635 46.01 -29.45 10.67
N ASN A 636 45.89 -28.23 10.17
CA ASN A 636 46.85 -27.16 10.46
C ASN A 636 46.35 -26.14 11.51
N LEU A 637 45.36 -26.50 12.32
CA LEU A 637 45.03 -25.72 13.49
C LEU A 637 46.13 -25.84 14.56
N ALA A 638 46.43 -24.70 15.19
CA ALA A 638 47.36 -24.67 16.32
C ALA A 638 46.84 -25.57 17.46
N PRO A 639 47.72 -26.46 18.04
CA PRO A 639 47.31 -27.30 19.13
C PRO A 639 46.75 -26.50 20.32
N ARG A 640 45.58 -26.89 20.81
CA ARG A 640 44.88 -26.21 21.89
C ARG A 640 44.95 -27.06 23.18
N LYS A 641 45.48 -26.46 24.24
CA LYS A 641 45.43 -27.08 25.57
C LYS A 641 44.01 -26.99 26.13
N MET A 642 43.36 -28.11 26.32
CA MET A 642 42.05 -28.25 26.96
C MET A 642 42.20 -28.82 28.37
N ARG A 643 41.14 -28.79 29.18
CA ARG A 643 41.12 -29.34 30.54
C ARG A 643 41.54 -30.84 30.57
N PHE A 644 41.26 -31.58 29.50
CA PHE A 644 41.44 -33.03 29.41
C PHE A 644 42.64 -33.47 28.54
N GLY A 645 43.44 -32.53 28.04
CA GLY A 645 44.61 -32.80 27.21
C GLY A 645 44.79 -31.82 26.06
N MET A 646 45.71 -32.15 25.15
CA MET A 646 45.93 -31.36 23.93
C MET A 646 44.99 -31.81 22.83
N SER A 647 44.36 -30.86 22.11
CA SER A 647 43.63 -31.11 20.87
C SER A 647 44.44 -30.59 19.71
N GLU A 648 44.76 -31.50 18.76
CA GLU A 648 45.73 -31.24 17.65
C GLU A 648 45.02 -31.15 16.30
N GLY A 649 43.84 -30.50 16.27
CA GLY A 649 43.01 -30.33 15.10
C GLY A 649 41.54 -30.24 15.41
N MET A 650 40.70 -30.26 14.41
CA MET A 650 39.25 -30.21 14.53
C MET A 650 38.58 -31.13 13.51
N VAL A 651 37.69 -32.02 13.96
CA VAL A 651 36.84 -32.81 13.07
C VAL A 651 35.71 -31.93 12.52
N LEU A 652 35.42 -32.04 11.24
CA LEU A 652 34.33 -31.34 10.59
C LEU A 652 33.01 -32.10 10.74
N ALA A 653 31.99 -31.41 11.11
CA ALA A 653 30.64 -31.92 11.19
C ALA A 653 29.63 -30.90 10.69
N ALA A 654 28.52 -31.35 10.13
CA ALA A 654 27.40 -30.53 9.69
C ALA A 654 26.24 -30.67 10.67
N GLY A 655 25.45 -29.62 10.85
CA GLY A 655 24.23 -29.61 11.66
C GLY A 655 24.22 -28.59 12.79
N PRO A 656 23.04 -28.33 13.39
CA PRO A 656 22.86 -27.28 14.41
C PRO A 656 23.46 -27.67 15.78
N GLY A 657 23.89 -28.91 15.93
CA GLY A 657 24.48 -29.41 17.18
C GLY A 657 23.55 -30.34 17.99
N GLY A 658 24.00 -30.76 19.16
CA GLY A 658 23.24 -31.70 19.98
C GLY A 658 23.17 -33.10 19.36
N LYS A 659 21.97 -33.64 19.16
CA LYS A 659 21.74 -34.95 18.49
C LYS A 659 21.72 -34.79 16.95
N ASP A 660 21.47 -33.59 16.45
CA ASP A 660 21.38 -33.30 15.03
C ASP A 660 22.72 -32.79 14.51
N LEU A 661 23.71 -33.66 14.52
CA LEU A 661 25.08 -33.37 14.13
C LEU A 661 25.68 -34.57 13.42
N TRP A 662 26.23 -34.36 12.23
CA TRP A 662 26.79 -35.41 11.37
C TRP A 662 28.26 -35.11 11.02
N ILE A 663 29.15 -36.03 11.34
CA ILE A 663 30.55 -35.94 10.88
C ILE A 663 30.62 -36.10 9.37
N LEU A 664 31.56 -35.39 8.73
CA LEU A 664 31.76 -35.54 7.29
C LEU A 664 32.54 -36.81 6.99
N GLU A 665 31.89 -37.77 6.32
CA GLU A 665 32.50 -39.02 5.91
C GLU A 665 32.90 -38.99 4.44
N PRO A 666 34.20 -39.21 4.06
CA PRO A 666 34.58 -39.37 2.69
C PRO A 666 34.01 -40.65 2.07
N GLN A 667 33.81 -40.63 0.74
CA GLN A 667 33.36 -41.81 0.01
C GLN A 667 34.41 -42.93 0.02
N GLU A 668 33.94 -44.16 -0.28
CA GLU A 668 34.77 -45.36 -0.41
C GLU A 668 35.90 -45.15 -1.39
N GLY A 669 37.10 -45.55 -0.99
CA GLY A 669 38.34 -45.34 -1.76
C GLY A 669 39.22 -44.20 -1.28
N ALA A 670 38.69 -43.30 -0.41
CA ALA A 670 39.51 -42.30 0.27
C ALA A 670 40.48 -42.96 1.28
N GLN A 671 41.66 -42.41 1.43
CA GLN A 671 42.70 -42.93 2.33
C GLN A 671 43.15 -41.85 3.33
N PRO A 672 43.53 -42.28 4.56
CA PRO A 672 44.07 -41.33 5.54
C PRO A 672 45.25 -40.54 4.99
N GLY A 673 45.30 -39.24 5.26
CA GLY A 673 46.31 -38.31 4.78
C GLY A 673 45.99 -37.63 3.47
N MET A 674 45.02 -38.08 2.68
CA MET A 674 44.58 -37.40 1.47
C MET A 674 44.08 -35.97 1.78
N ARG A 675 44.53 -34.99 0.99
CA ARG A 675 44.11 -33.62 1.13
C ARG A 675 42.73 -33.40 0.47
N VAL A 676 41.82 -32.76 1.18
CA VAL A 676 40.56 -32.26 0.64
C VAL A 676 40.83 -30.86 0.03
N LYS A 677 40.45 -30.67 -1.23
CA LYS A 677 40.73 -29.46 -2.01
C LYS A 677 39.42 -28.79 -2.40
#